data_c4caa9051216341d06accbd03dbdc8f9
#
_entry.id   c4caa9051216341d06accbd03dbdc8f9
#
_cell.length_a   1.000
_cell.length_b   1.000
_cell.length_c   1.000
_cell.angle_alpha   90.00
_cell.angle_beta   90.00
_cell.angle_gamma   90.00
#
_symmetry.space_group_name_H-M   'P 1'
#
loop_
_entity.id
_entity.type
_entity.pdbx_description
1 polymer ?
#
loop_
_entity_poly.entity_id
_entity_poly.type
_entity_poly.pdbx_seq_one_letter_code
_entity_poly.pdbx_strand_id
1 'polypeptide(L)'
;MKKADLFVAIYVLTAFIMFIVTLPNWLLDVFLAINIGIAFAIMFGTMFVKEVLDFSFFPTILLFTTLFRIALNVSSTKLILGTGDPGNVVTTFGEFVGGGDLVIGIIIFIILILIQFLVINKGSERVAEVTARFTLDAMPGKQMAIDADLNTGAITDEEAKRRREKIQEESNFFGSMDGAVKYVKGDAVAGLIITAINIIGGMVMGMTRQGMDLNAALDKYVILTIGDGLVSQIPSLLISLSTGILVTKGSKEGDFGTSLVNQLFGIPKVMYIVGATMIFLGFTTPLNTILFVGLGVVFVIIGRNIQASIETAGIESEVDMAEMAAEEIRQPENVNSLLQVDPIELEFGYGIIPLADVSQGGDLLDRVVMIRRQMALELGTVVPIIRLRDNIQLNPNQYIIKVKGIQVSEGEILFDHYMAMNPGYVEEEITGIPTFEPSFHLPAIWITEGQRERAESMGYTVVDPPSIIATHLTEIIRQHIAELLTRQDVQSLVNNLKETNPSLIEELIPKLLGIGEVQKVLQNLLREGISIRDLLSILETLADYAVTTRDTDILTEYVRQSLKRAISSKYFPAGETTSVVTLDPKIEQEIMGCVKQTETGAYLNLDPNRSKAIMTSVGKEVQKLENLGKNPIIITSPIVRMYFKRLTEDYYRDLIVVSYNEIETNVELQSVGMVTA
;
A
#
# COMPACT_ATOMS: atom_id res chain seq x y z
N MET A 1 28.86 -14.21 24.67
CA MET A 1 27.66 -13.48 25.13
C MET A 1 27.90 -11.97 25.01
N LYS A 2 26.97 -11.22 24.40
CA LYS A 2 27.05 -9.76 24.41
C LYS A 2 26.84 -9.27 25.85
N LYS A 3 27.50 -8.15 26.27
CA LYS A 3 27.39 -7.62 27.63
C LYS A 3 25.92 -7.39 28.08
N ALA A 4 25.04 -7.09 27.14
CA ALA A 4 23.60 -6.91 27.37
C ALA A 4 22.91 -8.23 27.79
N ASP A 5 23.22 -9.35 27.14
CA ASP A 5 22.61 -10.65 27.47
C ASP A 5 22.96 -11.10 28.89
N LEU A 6 24.21 -10.81 29.30
CA LEU A 6 24.68 -11.09 30.67
C LEU A 6 23.94 -10.23 31.71
N PHE A 7 23.67 -8.96 31.37
CA PHE A 7 22.93 -8.05 32.28
C PHE A 7 21.49 -8.55 32.51
N VAL A 8 20.78 -8.94 31.45
CA VAL A 8 19.43 -9.50 31.56
C VAL A 8 19.41 -10.79 32.38
N ALA A 9 20.37 -11.68 32.15
CA ALA A 9 20.49 -12.92 32.91
C ALA A 9 20.74 -12.66 34.41
N ILE A 10 21.61 -11.71 34.75
CA ILE A 10 21.88 -11.31 36.14
C ILE A 10 20.61 -10.71 36.78
N TYR A 11 19.87 -9.86 36.03
CA TYR A 11 18.64 -9.24 36.52
C TYR A 11 17.58 -10.30 36.92
N VAL A 12 17.34 -11.26 35.99
CA VAL A 12 16.40 -12.36 36.28
C VAL A 12 16.85 -13.24 37.42
N LEU A 13 18.15 -13.60 37.49
CA LEU A 13 18.70 -14.38 38.58
C LEU A 13 18.54 -13.65 39.91
N THR A 14 18.79 -12.35 39.95
CA THR A 14 18.60 -11.51 41.17
C THR A 14 17.15 -11.56 41.62
N ALA A 15 16.18 -11.43 40.71
CA ALA A 15 14.76 -11.54 41.08
C ALA A 15 14.43 -12.92 41.70
N PHE A 16 14.95 -14.02 41.12
CA PHE A 16 14.75 -15.38 41.67
C PHE A 16 15.42 -15.53 43.07
N ILE A 17 16.61 -15.00 43.27
CA ILE A 17 17.30 -15.05 44.57
C ILE A 17 16.47 -14.31 45.64
N MET A 18 15.85 -13.20 45.30
CA MET A 18 14.99 -12.43 46.21
C MET A 18 13.75 -13.20 46.67
N PHE A 19 13.23 -14.15 45.89
CA PHE A 19 12.15 -15.03 46.35
C PHE A 19 12.59 -15.98 47.48
N ILE A 20 13.87 -16.36 47.52
CA ILE A 20 14.38 -17.39 48.44
C ILE A 20 15.09 -16.75 49.64
N VAL A 21 15.97 -15.80 49.36
CA VAL A 21 16.86 -15.20 50.35
C VAL A 21 16.24 -13.92 50.95
N THR A 22 16.30 -13.74 52.25
CA THR A 22 15.94 -12.47 52.87
C THR A 22 17.02 -11.44 52.63
N LEU A 23 16.63 -10.30 52.07
CA LEU A 23 17.55 -9.19 51.82
C LEU A 23 17.84 -8.39 53.11
N PRO A 24 19.02 -7.79 53.23
CA PRO A 24 19.22 -6.75 54.24
C PRO A 24 18.43 -5.49 53.87
N ASN A 25 17.93 -4.75 54.87
CA ASN A 25 17.02 -3.60 54.73
C ASN A 25 17.55 -2.55 53.74
N TRP A 26 18.85 -2.18 53.86
CA TRP A 26 19.48 -1.21 52.96
C TRP A 26 19.45 -1.63 51.48
N LEU A 27 19.58 -2.95 51.19
CA LEU A 27 19.57 -3.47 49.83
C LEU A 27 18.15 -3.50 49.26
N LEU A 28 17.14 -3.78 50.11
CA LEU A 28 15.74 -3.65 49.74
C LEU A 28 15.41 -2.20 49.36
N ASP A 29 15.83 -1.22 50.16
CA ASP A 29 15.64 0.21 49.89
C ASP A 29 16.22 0.62 48.52
N VAL A 30 17.46 0.16 48.21
CA VAL A 30 18.10 0.40 46.91
C VAL A 30 17.29 -0.21 45.76
N PHE A 31 16.83 -1.45 45.90
CA PHE A 31 16.06 -2.09 44.85
C PHE A 31 14.68 -1.50 44.64
N LEU A 32 14.02 -1.02 45.73
CA LEU A 32 12.77 -0.26 45.64
C LEU A 32 12.97 1.06 44.88
N ALA A 33 14.04 1.78 45.17
CA ALA A 33 14.40 3.01 44.46
C ALA A 33 14.68 2.76 42.98
N ILE A 34 15.43 1.68 42.63
CA ILE A 34 15.68 1.26 41.26
C ILE A 34 14.38 0.92 40.55
N ASN A 35 13.47 0.19 41.20
CA ASN A 35 12.17 -0.16 40.63
C ASN A 35 11.31 1.07 40.26
N ILE A 36 11.29 2.06 41.15
CA ILE A 36 10.62 3.34 40.88
C ILE A 36 11.31 4.07 39.68
N GLY A 37 12.65 4.10 39.69
CA GLY A 37 13.43 4.70 38.59
C GLY A 37 13.17 4.07 37.25
N ILE A 38 13.11 2.73 37.19
CA ILE A 38 12.76 1.97 35.98
C ILE A 38 11.34 2.32 35.51
N ALA A 39 10.37 2.41 36.43
CA ALA A 39 9.00 2.75 36.09
C ALA A 39 8.89 4.17 35.49
N PHE A 40 9.63 5.15 36.00
CA PHE A 40 9.73 6.48 35.40
C PHE A 40 10.41 6.44 34.04
N ALA A 41 11.49 5.68 33.88
CA ALA A 41 12.17 5.54 32.59
C ALA A 41 11.24 4.94 31.54
N ILE A 42 10.45 3.94 31.89
CA ILE A 42 9.42 3.36 31.02
C ILE A 42 8.37 4.41 30.64
N MET A 43 7.83 5.15 31.62
CA MET A 43 6.81 6.16 31.37
C MET A 43 7.30 7.25 30.42
N PHE A 44 8.46 7.83 30.70
CA PHE A 44 9.03 8.84 29.80
C PHE A 44 9.41 8.26 28.45
N GLY A 45 9.95 7.02 28.41
CA GLY A 45 10.24 6.33 27.17
C GLY A 45 9.02 6.21 26.26
N THR A 46 7.86 5.82 26.82
CA THR A 46 6.61 5.73 26.03
C THR A 46 6.08 7.09 25.56
N MET A 47 6.38 8.17 26.26
CA MET A 47 5.98 9.51 25.82
C MET A 47 6.80 10.02 24.64
N PHE A 48 8.12 9.72 24.61
CA PHE A 48 9.04 10.23 23.58
C PHE A 48 9.20 9.33 22.35
N VAL A 49 8.79 8.08 22.40
CA VAL A 49 8.77 7.17 21.23
C VAL A 49 7.87 7.76 20.14
N LYS A 50 8.27 7.70 18.87
CA LYS A 50 7.47 8.22 17.75
C LYS A 50 6.44 7.21 17.26
N GLU A 51 6.86 6.00 16.95
CA GLU A 51 5.99 4.91 16.55
C GLU A 51 5.92 3.82 17.63
N VAL A 52 4.81 3.11 17.68
CA VAL A 52 4.61 2.01 18.65
C VAL A 52 5.68 0.93 18.51
N LEU A 53 6.09 0.63 17.28
CA LEU A 53 7.10 -0.38 16.95
C LEU A 53 8.54 0.03 17.33
N ASP A 54 8.83 1.32 17.49
CA ASP A 54 10.14 1.77 18.01
C ASP A 54 10.40 1.25 19.43
N PHE A 55 9.34 0.84 20.13
CA PHE A 55 9.42 0.23 21.45
C PHE A 55 8.90 -1.22 21.45
N SER A 56 9.27 -1.98 20.41
CA SER A 56 8.82 -3.37 20.17
C SER A 56 9.06 -4.33 21.34
N PHE A 57 10.10 -4.11 22.15
CA PHE A 57 10.40 -4.90 23.35
C PHE A 57 9.53 -4.55 24.57
N PHE A 58 8.65 -3.57 24.52
CA PHE A 58 7.84 -3.13 25.64
C PHE A 58 7.06 -4.25 26.33
N PRO A 59 6.37 -5.20 25.65
CA PRO A 59 5.71 -6.32 26.33
C PRO A 59 6.67 -7.17 27.16
N THR A 60 7.88 -7.40 26.67
CA THR A 60 8.92 -8.15 27.39
C THR A 60 9.42 -7.38 28.61
N ILE A 61 9.60 -6.07 28.50
CA ILE A 61 9.98 -5.19 29.61
C ILE A 61 8.91 -5.23 30.71
N LEU A 62 7.63 -5.24 30.36
CA LEU A 62 6.53 -5.39 31.32
C LEU A 62 6.63 -6.70 32.11
N LEU A 63 6.95 -7.81 31.46
CA LEU A 63 7.11 -9.11 32.13
C LEU A 63 8.27 -9.09 33.13
N PHE A 64 9.41 -8.58 32.72
CA PHE A 64 10.60 -8.51 33.59
C PHE A 64 10.43 -7.56 34.79
N THR A 65 9.90 -6.38 34.54
CA THR A 65 9.66 -5.40 35.62
C THR A 65 8.61 -5.89 36.63
N THR A 66 7.59 -6.58 36.14
CA THR A 66 6.56 -7.19 36.98
C THR A 66 7.14 -8.33 37.84
N LEU A 67 7.97 -9.21 37.25
CA LEU A 67 8.66 -10.27 37.99
C LEU A 67 9.53 -9.69 39.15
N PHE A 68 10.28 -8.64 38.84
CA PHE A 68 11.14 -7.97 39.81
C PHE A 68 10.32 -7.34 40.94
N ARG A 69 9.18 -6.70 40.61
CA ARG A 69 8.27 -6.09 41.59
C ARG A 69 7.64 -7.14 42.50
N ILE A 70 7.19 -8.28 41.97
CA ILE A 70 6.68 -9.38 42.77
C ILE A 70 7.77 -9.89 43.74
N ALA A 71 9.01 -10.03 43.27
CA ALA A 71 10.13 -10.44 44.11
C ALA A 71 10.42 -9.45 45.23
N LEU A 72 10.32 -8.13 44.95
CA LEU A 72 10.43 -7.07 45.98
C LEU A 72 9.30 -7.15 47.02
N ASN A 73 8.04 -7.32 46.57
CA ASN A 73 6.89 -7.44 47.45
C ASN A 73 7.01 -8.66 48.42
N VAL A 74 7.54 -9.78 47.89
CA VAL A 74 7.80 -10.96 48.75
C VAL A 74 8.93 -10.71 49.72
N SER A 75 9.99 -10.01 49.28
CA SER A 75 11.12 -9.66 50.17
C SER A 75 10.72 -8.67 51.28
N SER A 76 9.95 -7.63 50.96
CA SER A 76 9.45 -6.67 51.95
C SER A 76 8.51 -7.36 52.94
N THR A 77 7.62 -8.23 52.46
CA THR A 77 6.76 -9.06 53.33
C THR A 77 7.56 -9.91 54.34
N LYS A 78 8.64 -10.56 53.89
CA LYS A 78 9.51 -11.34 54.79
C LYS A 78 10.14 -10.47 55.88
N LEU A 79 10.55 -9.25 55.56
CA LEU A 79 11.12 -8.32 56.54
C LEU A 79 10.03 -7.75 57.48
N ILE A 80 8.87 -7.36 56.96
CA ILE A 80 7.73 -6.90 57.77
C ILE A 80 7.33 -7.97 58.76
N LEU A 81 7.09 -9.20 58.31
CA LEU A 81 6.63 -10.28 59.21
C LEU A 81 7.74 -10.85 60.06
N GLY A 82 9.00 -10.84 59.62
CA GLY A 82 10.16 -11.41 60.32
C GLY A 82 10.72 -10.52 61.42
N THR A 83 11.10 -9.31 61.04
CA THR A 83 11.79 -8.34 61.91
C THR A 83 10.92 -7.16 62.32
N GLY A 84 9.86 -6.87 61.61
CA GLY A 84 9.05 -5.66 61.77
C GLY A 84 9.80 -4.38 61.33
N ASP A 85 10.82 -4.53 60.48
CA ASP A 85 11.63 -3.47 59.91
C ASP A 85 11.93 -3.73 58.43
N PRO A 86 11.11 -3.21 57.50
CA PRO A 86 11.29 -3.39 56.08
C PRO A 86 12.23 -2.37 55.42
N GLY A 87 12.93 -1.54 56.19
CA GLY A 87 13.79 -0.48 55.69
C GLY A 87 13.16 0.91 55.71
N ASN A 88 14.00 1.91 55.41
CA ASN A 88 13.63 3.32 55.53
C ASN A 88 12.60 3.75 54.48
N VAL A 89 12.67 3.26 53.25
CA VAL A 89 11.75 3.65 52.22
C VAL A 89 10.31 3.28 52.58
N VAL A 90 10.06 2.04 52.93
CA VAL A 90 8.72 1.55 53.29
C VAL A 90 8.20 2.29 54.56
N THR A 91 9.04 2.45 55.56
CA THR A 91 8.67 3.14 56.84
C THR A 91 8.30 4.59 56.56
N THR A 92 9.14 5.33 55.81
CA THR A 92 8.88 6.74 55.47
C THR A 92 7.59 6.94 54.71
N PHE A 93 7.32 6.08 53.68
CA PHE A 93 6.04 6.16 52.95
C PHE A 93 4.83 5.84 53.85
N GLY A 94 4.97 4.87 54.75
CA GLY A 94 3.94 4.55 55.72
C GLY A 94 3.63 5.70 56.66
N GLU A 95 4.66 6.31 57.24
CA GLU A 95 4.53 7.47 58.12
C GLU A 95 3.98 8.71 57.40
N PHE A 96 4.36 8.93 56.13
CA PHE A 96 3.88 10.06 55.34
C PHE A 96 2.36 10.05 55.17
N VAL A 97 1.75 8.85 54.97
CA VAL A 97 0.31 8.74 54.76
C VAL A 97 -0.45 8.41 56.05
N GLY A 98 0.11 7.59 56.92
CA GLY A 98 -0.54 7.13 58.16
C GLY A 98 -0.09 7.81 59.44
N GLY A 99 0.99 8.62 59.42
CA GLY A 99 1.62 9.17 60.64
C GLY A 99 0.86 10.30 61.33
N GLY A 100 -0.18 10.87 60.73
CA GLY A 100 -1.01 11.90 61.39
C GLY A 100 -2.23 11.32 62.09
N ASP A 101 -2.89 10.36 61.48
CA ASP A 101 -4.06 9.65 62.02
C ASP A 101 -4.19 8.31 61.24
N LEU A 102 -4.05 7.21 61.99
CA LEU A 102 -4.07 5.86 61.41
C LEU A 102 -5.38 5.58 60.63
N VAL A 103 -6.52 6.06 61.15
CA VAL A 103 -7.83 5.84 60.51
C VAL A 103 -7.91 6.57 59.19
N ILE A 104 -7.42 7.80 59.12
CA ILE A 104 -7.34 8.58 57.87
C ILE A 104 -6.39 7.90 56.89
N GLY A 105 -5.22 7.44 57.36
CA GLY A 105 -4.24 6.71 56.55
C GLY A 105 -4.84 5.45 55.91
N ILE A 106 -5.59 4.64 56.65
CA ILE A 106 -6.28 3.46 56.15
C ILE A 106 -7.31 3.83 55.06
N ILE A 107 -8.12 4.85 55.32
CA ILE A 107 -9.16 5.29 54.41
C ILE A 107 -8.53 5.76 53.07
N ILE A 108 -7.50 6.61 53.14
CA ILE A 108 -6.78 7.09 51.94
C ILE A 108 -6.17 5.92 51.20
N PHE A 109 -5.52 4.99 51.91
CA PHE A 109 -4.89 3.82 51.29
C PHE A 109 -5.92 2.92 50.56
N ILE A 110 -7.09 2.66 51.16
CA ILE A 110 -8.17 1.91 50.53
C ILE A 110 -8.67 2.63 49.25
N ILE A 111 -8.84 3.95 49.33
CA ILE A 111 -9.26 4.75 48.17
C ILE A 111 -8.23 4.63 47.01
N LEU A 112 -6.94 4.76 47.35
CA LEU A 112 -5.87 4.63 46.37
C LEU A 112 -5.84 3.25 45.73
N ILE A 113 -5.99 2.16 46.50
CA ILE A 113 -6.11 0.79 45.99
C ILE A 113 -7.30 0.65 45.02
N LEU A 114 -8.47 1.16 45.43
CA LEU A 114 -9.68 1.08 44.61
C LEU A 114 -9.51 1.83 43.27
N ILE A 115 -8.98 3.04 43.30
CA ILE A 115 -8.71 3.83 42.09
C ILE A 115 -7.72 3.09 41.19
N GLN A 116 -6.61 2.62 41.73
CA GLN A 116 -5.60 1.90 40.97
C GLN A 116 -6.18 0.64 40.30
N PHE A 117 -6.91 -0.18 41.08
CA PHE A 117 -7.42 -1.45 40.57
C PHE A 117 -8.59 -1.26 39.58
N LEU A 118 -9.61 -0.47 39.96
CA LEU A 118 -10.84 -0.34 39.18
C LEU A 118 -10.72 0.62 37.99
N VAL A 119 -9.98 1.72 38.18
CA VAL A 119 -9.90 2.76 37.13
C VAL A 119 -8.67 2.57 36.30
N ILE A 120 -7.48 2.49 36.87
CA ILE A 120 -6.24 2.53 36.10
C ILE A 120 -5.92 1.17 35.49
N ASN A 121 -5.80 0.12 36.32
CA ASN A 121 -5.40 -1.19 35.80
C ASN A 121 -6.46 -1.80 34.88
N LYS A 122 -7.74 -1.79 35.28
CA LYS A 122 -8.83 -2.31 34.49
C LYS A 122 -9.09 -1.47 33.23
N GLY A 123 -8.87 -0.15 33.34
CA GLY A 123 -8.97 0.78 32.19
C GLY A 123 -7.89 0.51 31.17
N SER A 124 -6.62 0.47 31.56
CA SER A 124 -5.50 0.23 30.63
C SER A 124 -5.54 -1.18 30.02
N GLU A 125 -5.94 -2.20 30.80
CA GLU A 125 -6.20 -3.56 30.30
C GLU A 125 -7.23 -3.55 29.18
N ARG A 126 -8.37 -2.89 29.40
CA ARG A 126 -9.45 -2.86 28.42
C ARG A 126 -9.05 -2.13 27.14
N VAL A 127 -8.33 -1.03 27.28
CA VAL A 127 -7.81 -0.30 26.11
C VAL A 127 -6.84 -1.17 25.31
N ALA A 128 -5.89 -1.84 25.98
CA ALA A 128 -4.94 -2.72 25.33
C ALA A 128 -5.61 -3.90 24.62
N GLU A 129 -6.57 -4.58 25.28
CA GLU A 129 -7.33 -5.68 24.73
C GLU A 129 -8.10 -5.27 23.45
N VAL A 130 -8.83 -4.14 23.53
CA VAL A 130 -9.65 -3.66 22.43
C VAL A 130 -8.80 -3.23 21.24
N THR A 131 -7.71 -2.51 21.50
CA THR A 131 -6.78 -2.07 20.43
C THR A 131 -6.10 -3.27 19.78
N ALA A 132 -5.62 -4.23 20.56
CA ALA A 132 -5.02 -5.45 20.02
C ALA A 132 -6.02 -6.20 19.11
N ARG A 133 -7.25 -6.35 19.56
CA ARG A 133 -8.29 -7.01 18.77
C ARG A 133 -8.57 -6.29 17.44
N PHE A 134 -8.79 -4.98 17.46
CA PHE A 134 -9.04 -4.22 16.24
C PHE A 134 -7.86 -4.25 15.28
N THR A 135 -6.63 -4.18 15.79
CA THR A 135 -5.43 -4.25 14.94
C THR A 135 -5.30 -5.62 14.27
N LEU A 136 -5.56 -6.71 15.02
CA LEU A 136 -5.51 -8.07 14.49
C LEU A 136 -6.65 -8.33 13.51
N ASP A 137 -7.87 -7.86 13.79
CA ASP A 137 -9.03 -8.02 12.90
C ASP A 137 -8.86 -7.21 11.59
N ALA A 138 -8.15 -6.08 11.61
CA ALA A 138 -7.86 -5.27 10.43
C ALA A 138 -6.70 -5.81 9.58
N MET A 139 -5.89 -6.75 10.07
CA MET A 139 -4.68 -7.25 9.39
C MET A 139 -4.96 -7.84 8.01
N PRO A 140 -5.98 -8.70 7.78
CA PRO A 140 -6.28 -9.23 6.45
C PRO A 140 -6.62 -8.12 5.46
N GLY A 141 -7.36 -7.09 5.89
CA GLY A 141 -7.69 -5.94 5.05
C GLY A 141 -6.45 -5.12 4.65
N LYS A 142 -5.53 -4.87 5.61
CA LYS A 142 -4.25 -4.21 5.32
C LYS A 142 -3.39 -5.02 4.35
N GLN A 143 -3.37 -6.36 4.48
CA GLN A 143 -2.64 -7.24 3.55
C GLN A 143 -3.24 -7.21 2.15
N MET A 144 -4.59 -7.28 2.03
CA MET A 144 -5.27 -7.15 0.74
C MET A 144 -5.01 -5.79 0.07
N ALA A 145 -4.96 -4.71 0.84
CA ALA A 145 -4.62 -3.39 0.30
C ALA A 145 -3.18 -3.35 -0.24
N ILE A 146 -2.19 -3.95 0.46
CA ILE A 146 -0.82 -4.06 -0.05
C ILE A 146 -0.78 -4.90 -1.33
N ASP A 147 -1.53 -6.00 -1.38
CA ASP A 147 -1.61 -6.85 -2.57
C ASP A 147 -2.25 -6.11 -3.74
N ALA A 148 -3.27 -5.28 -3.48
CA ALA A 148 -3.85 -4.39 -4.49
C ALA A 148 -2.86 -3.34 -4.98
N ASP A 149 -2.16 -2.64 -4.06
CA ASP A 149 -1.13 -1.65 -4.41
C ASP A 149 0.01 -2.28 -5.23
N LEU A 150 0.43 -3.50 -4.88
CA LEU A 150 1.43 -4.25 -5.62
C LEU A 150 0.93 -4.64 -7.02
N ASN A 151 -0.30 -5.17 -7.10
CA ASN A 151 -0.90 -5.58 -8.36
C ASN A 151 -1.17 -4.41 -9.31
N THR A 152 -1.43 -3.22 -8.78
CA THR A 152 -1.58 -1.99 -9.57
C THR A 152 -0.24 -1.36 -9.94
N GLY A 153 0.87 -1.85 -9.37
CA GLY A 153 2.20 -1.28 -9.57
C GLY A 153 2.42 0.05 -8.82
N ALA A 154 1.54 0.39 -7.87
CA ALA A 154 1.70 1.58 -7.02
C ALA A 154 2.89 1.46 -6.07
N ILE A 155 3.27 0.23 -5.73
CA ILE A 155 4.45 -0.09 -4.91
C ILE A 155 5.27 -1.21 -5.56
N THR A 156 6.57 -1.26 -5.23
CA THR A 156 7.48 -2.33 -5.68
C THR A 156 7.34 -3.58 -4.81
N ASP A 157 7.83 -4.74 -5.29
CA ASP A 157 7.87 -5.98 -4.51
C ASP A 157 8.64 -5.83 -3.18
N GLU A 158 9.74 -5.07 -3.19
CA GLU A 158 10.52 -4.79 -1.98
C GLU A 158 9.72 -3.95 -0.99
N GLU A 159 9.02 -2.93 -1.46
CA GLU A 159 8.16 -2.10 -0.63
C GLU A 159 6.97 -2.90 -0.09
N ALA A 160 6.34 -3.75 -0.90
CA ALA A 160 5.27 -4.64 -0.47
C ALA A 160 5.76 -5.62 0.62
N LYS A 161 6.94 -6.20 0.45
CA LYS A 161 7.57 -7.06 1.45
C LYS A 161 7.82 -6.31 2.75
N ARG A 162 8.39 -5.09 2.67
CA ARG A 162 8.63 -4.23 3.84
C ARG A 162 7.33 -3.89 4.58
N ARG A 163 6.26 -3.55 3.84
CA ARG A 163 4.94 -3.24 4.43
C ARG A 163 4.30 -4.46 5.09
N ARG A 164 4.42 -5.66 4.48
CA ARG A 164 3.94 -6.92 5.08
C ARG A 164 4.72 -7.26 6.36
N GLU A 165 6.05 -7.11 6.36
CA GLU A 165 6.89 -7.29 7.55
C GLU A 165 6.46 -6.32 8.66
N LYS A 166 6.22 -5.04 8.38
CA LYS A 166 5.72 -4.05 9.35
C LYS A 166 4.37 -4.45 9.94
N ILE A 167 3.42 -4.93 9.12
CA ILE A 167 2.12 -5.43 9.60
C ILE A 167 2.30 -6.67 10.50
N GLN A 168 3.21 -7.57 10.14
CA GLN A 168 3.48 -8.76 10.94
C GLN A 168 4.12 -8.41 12.29
N GLU A 169 5.04 -7.44 12.32
CA GLU A 169 5.64 -6.92 13.56
C GLU A 169 4.58 -6.24 14.43
N GLU A 170 3.70 -5.44 13.84
CA GLU A 170 2.57 -4.79 14.52
C GLU A 170 1.64 -5.83 15.16
N SER A 171 1.29 -6.87 14.42
CA SER A 171 0.48 -8.00 14.92
C SER A 171 1.15 -8.74 16.09
N ASN A 172 2.43 -9.06 15.96
CA ASN A 172 3.20 -9.73 17.01
C ASN A 172 3.31 -8.87 18.26
N PHE A 173 3.51 -7.56 18.09
CA PHE A 173 3.56 -6.61 19.20
C PHE A 173 2.23 -6.57 19.96
N PHE A 174 1.10 -6.32 19.29
CA PHE A 174 -0.19 -6.21 19.94
C PHE A 174 -0.66 -7.54 20.56
N GLY A 175 -0.38 -8.67 19.89
CA GLY A 175 -0.65 -10.01 20.46
C GLY A 175 0.16 -10.28 21.73
N SER A 176 1.44 -9.92 21.77
CA SER A 176 2.30 -10.03 22.95
C SER A 176 1.88 -9.06 24.06
N MET A 177 1.38 -7.88 23.68
CA MET A 177 0.93 -6.84 24.58
C MET A 177 -0.31 -7.27 25.38
N ASP A 178 -1.30 -7.89 24.72
CA ASP A 178 -2.48 -8.44 25.43
C ASP A 178 -2.08 -9.45 26.52
N GLY A 179 -1.13 -10.33 26.21
CA GLY A 179 -0.58 -11.28 27.19
C GLY A 179 0.15 -10.62 28.36
N ALA A 180 1.01 -9.64 28.06
CA ALA A 180 1.81 -8.93 29.07
C ALA A 180 0.93 -8.11 30.02
N VAL A 181 -0.11 -7.45 29.51
CA VAL A 181 -1.05 -6.66 30.35
C VAL A 181 -1.84 -7.55 31.31
N LYS A 182 -2.26 -8.72 30.88
CA LYS A 182 -2.92 -9.72 31.75
C LYS A 182 -1.99 -10.18 32.88
N TYR A 183 -0.69 -10.32 32.58
CA TYR A 183 0.31 -10.65 33.61
C TYR A 183 0.48 -9.52 34.66
N VAL A 184 0.55 -8.26 34.19
CA VAL A 184 0.61 -7.06 35.10
C VAL A 184 -0.63 -6.97 35.99
N LYS A 185 -1.82 -7.33 35.46
CA LYS A 185 -3.04 -7.41 36.27
C LYS A 185 -2.94 -8.47 37.40
N GLY A 186 -2.35 -9.63 37.09
CA GLY A 186 -2.11 -10.69 38.06
C GLY A 186 -1.28 -10.22 39.24
N ASP A 187 -0.26 -9.40 39.02
CA ASP A 187 0.57 -8.82 40.04
C ASP A 187 -0.20 -7.83 40.96
N ALA A 188 -1.09 -7.02 40.41
CA ALA A 188 -1.92 -6.13 41.19
C ALA A 188 -2.86 -6.89 42.16
N VAL A 189 -3.40 -8.03 41.72
CA VAL A 189 -4.19 -8.91 42.59
C VAL A 189 -3.32 -9.57 43.66
N ALA A 190 -2.14 -10.05 43.30
CA ALA A 190 -1.17 -10.61 44.25
C ALA A 190 -0.76 -9.59 45.32
N GLY A 191 -0.50 -8.33 44.90
CA GLY A 191 -0.19 -7.23 45.83
C GLY A 191 -1.29 -6.98 46.86
N LEU A 192 -2.55 -7.03 46.44
CA LEU A 192 -3.69 -6.87 47.38
C LEU A 192 -3.78 -8.03 48.40
N ILE A 193 -3.53 -9.26 47.95
CA ILE A 193 -3.48 -10.43 48.84
C ILE A 193 -2.30 -10.30 49.82
N ILE A 194 -1.12 -9.88 49.35
CA ILE A 194 0.07 -9.66 50.17
C ILE A 194 -0.20 -8.58 51.22
N THR A 195 -0.87 -7.50 50.87
CA THR A 195 -1.29 -6.44 51.80
C THR A 195 -2.16 -7.00 52.95
N ALA A 196 -3.15 -7.84 52.59
CA ALA A 196 -4.00 -8.47 53.64
C ALA A 196 -3.16 -9.41 54.54
N ILE A 197 -2.24 -10.19 53.93
CA ILE A 197 -1.33 -11.05 54.70
C ILE A 197 -0.41 -10.24 55.64
N ASN A 198 0.12 -9.11 55.18
CA ASN A 198 0.98 -8.23 55.94
C ASN A 198 0.23 -7.64 57.17
N ILE A 199 -1.02 -7.23 57.00
CA ILE A 199 -1.83 -6.72 58.13
C ILE A 199 -2.13 -7.85 59.13
N ILE A 200 -2.75 -8.92 58.67
CA ILE A 200 -3.20 -10.01 59.58
C ILE A 200 -1.98 -10.74 60.17
N GLY A 201 -1.03 -11.15 59.31
CA GLY A 201 0.18 -11.84 59.71
C GLY A 201 1.07 -10.98 60.65
N GLY A 202 1.18 -9.70 60.30
CA GLY A 202 1.94 -8.73 61.11
C GLY A 202 1.38 -8.56 62.51
N MET A 203 0.07 -8.41 62.66
CA MET A 203 -0.60 -8.37 63.96
C MET A 203 -0.30 -9.64 64.78
N VAL A 204 -0.49 -10.80 64.19
CA VAL A 204 -0.21 -12.08 64.87
C VAL A 204 1.25 -12.18 65.27
N MET A 205 2.18 -11.81 64.41
CA MET A 205 3.63 -11.84 64.70
C MET A 205 4.04 -10.82 65.77
N GLY A 206 3.47 -9.59 65.73
CA GLY A 206 3.67 -8.56 66.73
C GLY A 206 3.24 -9.00 68.13
N MET A 207 2.06 -9.57 68.25
CA MET A 207 1.53 -10.06 69.52
C MET A 207 2.27 -11.30 70.01
N THR A 208 2.54 -12.30 69.16
CA THR A 208 3.09 -13.60 69.54
C THR A 208 4.62 -13.59 69.75
N ARG A 209 5.37 -12.91 68.88
CA ARG A 209 6.84 -12.90 68.96
C ARG A 209 7.43 -11.67 69.64
N GLN A 210 6.81 -10.49 69.41
CA GLN A 210 7.35 -9.26 69.95
C GLN A 210 6.63 -8.85 71.27
N GLY A 211 5.61 -9.58 71.75
CA GLY A 211 4.91 -9.31 72.97
C GLY A 211 4.15 -7.96 73.03
N MET A 212 3.80 -7.45 71.81
CA MET A 212 3.10 -6.17 71.69
C MET A 212 1.64 -6.29 72.10
N ASP A 213 1.10 -5.21 72.67
CA ASP A 213 -0.35 -5.06 72.82
C ASP A 213 -1.01 -4.94 71.42
N LEU A 214 -2.28 -5.30 71.31
CA LEU A 214 -3.04 -5.30 70.08
C LEU A 214 -3.00 -3.93 69.37
N ASN A 215 -3.17 -2.85 70.14
CA ASN A 215 -3.14 -1.50 69.56
C ASN A 215 -1.77 -1.12 69.03
N ALA A 216 -0.69 -1.44 69.76
CA ALA A 216 0.68 -1.19 69.26
C ALA A 216 1.07 -2.04 68.12
N ALA A 217 0.57 -3.30 68.02
CA ALA A 217 0.77 -4.15 66.88
C ALA A 217 -0.03 -3.66 65.64
N LEU A 218 -1.26 -3.21 65.81
CA LEU A 218 -2.08 -2.57 64.79
C LEU A 218 -1.38 -1.33 64.24
N ASP A 219 -1.01 -0.39 65.08
CA ASP A 219 -0.37 0.87 64.65
C ASP A 219 0.90 0.59 63.84
N LYS A 220 1.77 -0.28 64.34
CA LYS A 220 3.03 -0.60 63.65
C LYS A 220 2.80 -1.29 62.30
N TYR A 221 2.09 -2.41 62.31
CA TYR A 221 2.01 -3.26 61.10
C TYR A 221 1.08 -2.68 60.05
N VAL A 222 0.07 -1.89 60.40
CA VAL A 222 -0.75 -1.18 59.45
C VAL A 222 0.03 -0.07 58.74
N ILE A 223 0.81 0.73 59.49
CA ILE A 223 1.67 1.77 58.93
C ILE A 223 2.69 1.16 57.96
N LEU A 224 3.37 0.09 58.38
CA LEU A 224 4.34 -0.59 57.50
C LEU A 224 3.69 -1.20 56.25
N THR A 225 2.46 -1.74 56.37
CA THR A 225 1.71 -2.29 55.24
C THR A 225 1.24 -1.22 54.28
N ILE A 226 0.79 -0.05 54.83
CA ILE A 226 0.45 1.12 54.00
C ILE A 226 1.69 1.56 53.20
N GLY A 227 2.85 1.66 53.86
CA GLY A 227 4.11 2.03 53.21
C GLY A 227 4.52 1.06 52.09
N ASP A 228 4.51 -0.24 52.40
CA ASP A 228 4.83 -1.29 51.44
C ASP A 228 3.87 -1.26 50.23
N GLY A 229 2.58 -1.13 50.51
CA GLY A 229 1.56 -1.03 49.44
C GLY A 229 1.77 0.20 48.58
N LEU A 230 2.04 1.37 49.13
CA LEU A 230 2.25 2.61 48.36
C LEU A 230 3.51 2.54 47.49
N VAL A 231 4.62 2.07 48.07
CA VAL A 231 5.89 1.93 47.34
C VAL A 231 5.76 0.97 46.15
N SER A 232 4.95 -0.09 46.30
CA SER A 232 4.69 -1.04 45.21
C SER A 232 3.65 -0.54 44.21
N GLN A 233 2.71 0.33 44.64
CA GLN A 233 1.66 0.89 43.79
C GLN A 233 2.16 1.94 42.80
N ILE A 234 3.12 2.79 43.18
CA ILE A 234 3.65 3.85 42.30
C ILE A 234 4.20 3.27 40.96
N PRO A 235 5.11 2.29 40.98
CA PRO A 235 5.57 1.67 39.72
C PRO A 235 4.44 1.02 38.90
N SER A 236 3.50 0.36 39.59
CA SER A 236 2.35 -0.26 38.96
C SER A 236 1.48 0.74 38.20
N LEU A 237 1.22 1.89 38.83
CA LEU A 237 0.46 2.98 38.23
C LEU A 237 1.17 3.57 37.01
N LEU A 238 2.46 3.86 37.12
CA LEU A 238 3.27 4.41 36.06
C LEU A 238 3.33 3.46 34.84
N ILE A 239 3.51 2.17 35.08
CA ILE A 239 3.53 1.12 34.05
C ILE A 239 2.17 0.99 33.37
N SER A 240 1.07 0.99 34.12
CA SER A 240 -0.29 0.91 33.55
C SER A 240 -0.63 2.15 32.74
N LEU A 241 -0.21 3.34 33.16
CA LEU A 241 -0.36 4.57 32.39
C LEU A 241 0.48 4.52 31.09
N SER A 242 1.74 4.07 31.19
CA SER A 242 2.64 3.88 30.04
C SER A 242 2.04 2.95 29.00
N THR A 243 1.45 1.86 29.47
CA THR A 243 0.71 0.90 28.64
C THR A 243 -0.43 1.57 27.88
N GLY A 244 -1.26 2.33 28.60
CA GLY A 244 -2.37 3.08 28.01
C GLY A 244 -1.90 4.09 26.97
N ILE A 245 -0.87 4.88 27.28
CA ILE A 245 -0.29 5.88 26.36
C ILE A 245 0.26 5.20 25.10
N LEU A 246 1.08 4.15 25.25
CA LEU A 246 1.71 3.48 24.10
C LEU A 246 0.68 2.85 23.18
N VAL A 247 -0.32 2.17 23.73
CA VAL A 247 -1.35 1.47 22.94
C VAL A 247 -2.32 2.42 22.25
N THR A 248 -2.58 3.61 22.83
CA THR A 248 -3.44 4.63 22.23
C THR A 248 -2.71 5.54 21.25
N LYS A 249 -1.40 5.39 21.12
CA LYS A 249 -0.59 6.21 20.23
C LYS A 249 -0.85 5.83 18.77
N GLY A 250 -1.47 6.73 18.01
CA GLY A 250 -1.73 6.54 16.55
C GLY A 250 -0.47 6.76 15.73
N SER A 251 -0.51 6.32 14.47
CA SER A 251 0.59 6.42 13.49
C SER A 251 0.85 7.85 12.97
N LYS A 252 0.41 8.89 13.67
CA LYS A 252 0.62 10.27 13.23
C LYS A 252 2.03 10.73 13.58
N GLU A 253 2.76 11.23 12.61
CA GLU A 253 4.05 11.88 12.78
C GLU A 253 3.93 13.07 13.76
N GLY A 254 4.69 13.05 14.83
CA GLY A 254 4.80 14.14 15.79
C GLY A 254 5.07 13.67 17.22
N ASP A 255 5.71 14.54 18.02
CA ASP A 255 5.91 14.32 19.45
C ASP A 255 4.57 14.28 20.18
N PHE A 256 4.36 13.27 21.03
CA PHE A 256 3.13 13.08 21.82
C PHE A 256 2.78 14.33 22.63
N GLY A 257 3.77 14.93 23.30
CA GLY A 257 3.58 16.14 24.10
C GLY A 257 3.12 17.34 23.27
N THR A 258 3.75 17.58 22.14
CA THR A 258 3.40 18.67 21.22
C THR A 258 2.01 18.45 20.63
N SER A 259 1.69 17.23 20.21
CA SER A 259 0.38 16.89 19.67
C SER A 259 -0.73 17.05 20.71
N LEU A 260 -0.50 16.60 21.96
CA LEU A 260 -1.45 16.74 23.06
C LEU A 260 -1.71 18.22 23.40
N VAL A 261 -0.63 19.01 23.55
CA VAL A 261 -0.74 20.44 23.84
C VAL A 261 -1.46 21.18 22.72
N ASN A 262 -1.12 20.89 21.45
CA ASN A 262 -1.77 21.52 20.30
C ASN A 262 -3.26 21.14 20.19
N GLN A 263 -3.61 19.89 20.48
CA GLN A 263 -5.01 19.45 20.42
C GLN A 263 -5.84 20.01 21.59
N LEU A 264 -5.28 20.11 22.79
CA LEU A 264 -6.00 20.64 23.95
C LEU A 264 -6.07 22.16 23.98
N PHE A 265 -4.98 22.81 23.64
CA PHE A 265 -4.82 24.26 23.80
C PHE A 265 -4.73 25.01 22.48
N GLY A 266 -4.56 24.33 21.32
CA GLY A 266 -4.31 24.95 20.02
C GLY A 266 -5.51 25.70 19.41
N ILE A 267 -6.70 25.66 20.03
CA ILE A 267 -7.91 26.33 19.54
C ILE A 267 -8.18 27.59 20.39
N PRO A 268 -7.85 28.79 19.91
CA PRO A 268 -8.02 30.03 20.72
C PRO A 268 -9.43 30.26 21.23
N LYS A 269 -10.46 29.94 20.41
CA LYS A 269 -11.88 30.07 20.77
C LYS A 269 -12.25 29.26 22.01
N VAL A 270 -11.70 28.03 22.14
CA VAL A 270 -11.94 27.17 23.31
C VAL A 270 -11.34 27.80 24.57
N MET A 271 -10.14 28.36 24.48
CA MET A 271 -9.47 29.02 25.60
C MET A 271 -10.25 30.25 26.07
N TYR A 272 -10.81 31.04 25.17
CA TYR A 272 -11.67 32.16 25.56
C TYR A 272 -12.96 31.73 26.24
N ILE A 273 -13.61 30.65 25.75
CA ILE A 273 -14.83 30.11 26.38
C ILE A 273 -14.54 29.57 27.77
N VAL A 274 -13.46 28.79 27.96
CA VAL A 274 -13.04 28.24 29.25
C VAL A 274 -12.69 29.38 30.20
N GLY A 275 -11.93 30.38 29.75
CA GLY A 275 -11.57 31.55 30.53
C GLY A 275 -12.80 32.34 31.01
N ALA A 276 -13.73 32.62 30.10
CA ALA A 276 -14.99 33.31 30.44
C ALA A 276 -15.84 32.50 31.43
N THR A 277 -15.95 31.19 31.26
CA THR A 277 -16.69 30.30 32.17
C THR A 277 -16.08 30.29 33.55
N MET A 278 -14.74 30.21 33.68
CA MET A 278 -14.06 30.27 34.95
C MET A 278 -14.28 31.60 35.66
N ILE A 279 -14.18 32.72 34.96
CA ILE A 279 -14.46 34.05 35.50
C ILE A 279 -15.92 34.13 35.95
N PHE A 280 -16.87 33.65 35.15
CA PHE A 280 -18.30 33.63 35.50
C PHE A 280 -18.56 32.82 36.78
N LEU A 281 -17.98 31.60 36.88
CA LEU A 281 -18.10 30.76 38.08
C LEU A 281 -17.48 31.45 39.34
N GLY A 282 -16.36 32.15 39.19
CA GLY A 282 -15.73 32.87 40.26
C GLY A 282 -16.60 34.00 40.86
N PHE A 283 -17.50 34.60 40.06
CA PHE A 283 -18.41 35.63 40.52
C PHE A 283 -19.77 35.10 40.99
N THR A 284 -20.27 34.00 40.41
CA THR A 284 -21.63 33.48 40.68
C THR A 284 -21.69 32.43 41.76
N THR A 285 -20.56 31.82 42.15
CA THR A 285 -20.52 30.76 43.14
C THR A 285 -19.73 31.18 44.36
N PRO A 286 -19.94 30.57 45.56
CA PRO A 286 -19.18 30.86 46.78
C PRO A 286 -17.73 30.29 46.74
N LEU A 287 -17.20 30.03 45.55
CA LEU A 287 -15.83 29.59 45.35
C LEU A 287 -14.84 30.74 45.54
N ASN A 288 -13.55 30.41 45.72
CA ASN A 288 -12.51 31.43 45.85
C ASN A 288 -12.41 32.29 44.58
N THR A 289 -13.05 33.46 44.59
CA THR A 289 -13.16 34.40 43.46
C THR A 289 -11.78 34.74 42.87
N ILE A 290 -10.77 35.02 43.72
CA ILE A 290 -9.42 35.38 43.26
C ILE A 290 -8.80 34.26 42.47
N LEU A 291 -8.96 33.01 42.90
CA LEU A 291 -8.39 31.83 42.22
C LEU A 291 -9.08 31.56 40.86
N PHE A 292 -10.42 31.56 40.85
CA PHE A 292 -11.16 31.27 39.63
C PHE A 292 -11.04 32.36 38.57
N VAL A 293 -11.09 33.63 38.97
CA VAL A 293 -10.87 34.77 38.10
C VAL A 293 -9.43 34.81 37.62
N GLY A 294 -8.45 34.56 38.49
CA GLY A 294 -7.03 34.49 38.13
C GLY A 294 -6.74 33.40 37.10
N LEU A 295 -7.26 32.18 37.30
CA LEU A 295 -7.15 31.09 36.30
C LEU A 295 -7.88 31.43 34.99
N GLY A 296 -9.06 32.04 35.06
CA GLY A 296 -9.79 32.46 33.87
C GLY A 296 -9.02 33.47 33.03
N VAL A 297 -8.34 34.44 33.67
CA VAL A 297 -7.47 35.39 33.00
C VAL A 297 -6.27 34.67 32.34
N VAL A 298 -5.69 33.69 33.03
CA VAL A 298 -4.58 32.87 32.44
C VAL A 298 -5.03 32.16 31.15
N PHE A 299 -6.21 31.53 31.17
CA PHE A 299 -6.74 30.89 29.93
C PHE A 299 -6.98 31.89 28.82
N VAL A 300 -7.49 33.09 29.11
CA VAL A 300 -7.67 34.16 28.11
C VAL A 300 -6.32 34.60 27.54
N ILE A 301 -5.30 34.75 28.39
CA ILE A 301 -3.94 35.11 27.92
C ILE A 301 -3.34 34.03 27.03
N ILE A 302 -3.50 32.73 27.43
CA ILE A 302 -3.07 31.60 26.58
C ILE A 302 -3.79 31.66 25.21
N GLY A 303 -5.10 31.85 25.22
CA GLY A 303 -5.88 31.94 23.97
C GLY A 303 -5.39 33.11 23.09
N ARG A 304 -5.08 34.26 23.68
CA ARG A 304 -4.56 35.43 22.96
C ARG A 304 -3.15 35.16 22.38
N ASN A 305 -2.27 34.51 23.13
CA ASN A 305 -0.93 34.20 22.66
C ASN A 305 -0.97 33.19 21.50
N ILE A 306 -1.86 32.20 21.57
CA ILE A 306 -2.03 31.22 20.49
C ILE A 306 -2.61 31.89 19.24
N GLN A 307 -3.61 32.78 19.40
CA GLN A 307 -4.15 33.54 18.29
C GLN A 307 -3.08 34.42 17.62
N ALA A 308 -2.27 35.11 18.43
CA ALA A 308 -1.15 35.92 17.93
C ALA A 308 -0.10 35.05 17.21
N SER A 309 0.18 33.84 17.72
CA SER A 309 1.10 32.90 17.06
C SER A 309 0.53 32.40 15.73
N ILE A 310 -0.78 32.13 15.63
CA ILE A 310 -1.44 31.74 14.39
C ILE A 310 -1.45 32.90 13.37
N GLU A 311 -1.71 34.13 13.82
CA GLU A 311 -1.67 35.32 12.98
C GLU A 311 -0.23 35.59 12.48
N THR A 312 0.77 35.45 13.37
CA THR A 312 2.19 35.60 13.01
C THR A 312 2.65 34.47 12.08
N ALA A 313 2.28 33.21 12.35
CA ALA A 313 2.57 32.08 11.48
C ALA A 313 1.81 32.15 10.16
N GLY A 314 0.61 32.75 10.13
CA GLY A 314 -0.13 33.04 8.91
C GLY A 314 0.59 34.10 8.05
N ILE A 315 1.13 35.15 8.69
CA ILE A 315 1.91 36.19 8.01
C ILE A 315 3.28 35.64 7.59
N GLU A 316 3.96 34.87 8.46
CA GLU A 316 5.21 34.19 8.13
C GLU A 316 5.00 33.15 7.02
N SER A 317 3.90 32.39 7.04
CA SER A 317 3.60 31.43 5.97
C SER A 317 3.17 32.09 4.66
N GLU A 318 2.58 33.28 4.66
CA GLU A 318 2.37 34.09 3.44
C GLU A 318 3.68 34.70 2.94
N VAL A 319 4.56 35.15 3.84
CA VAL A 319 5.89 35.67 3.51
C VAL A 319 6.81 34.51 3.11
N ASP A 320 6.81 33.40 3.85
CA ASP A 320 7.55 32.18 3.51
C ASP A 320 7.03 31.51 2.23
N MET A 321 5.70 31.49 1.99
CA MET A 321 5.17 31.04 0.69
C MET A 321 5.53 32.01 -0.45
N ALA A 322 5.58 33.31 -0.19
CA ALA A 322 6.05 34.27 -1.18
C ALA A 322 7.58 34.22 -1.36
N GLU A 323 8.35 33.98 -0.29
CA GLU A 323 9.79 33.74 -0.36
C GLU A 323 10.12 32.35 -0.89
N MET A 324 9.39 31.29 -0.49
CA MET A 324 9.52 29.95 -1.05
C MET A 324 9.10 29.91 -2.53
N ALA A 325 8.06 30.62 -2.92
CA ALA A 325 7.72 30.79 -4.34
C ALA A 325 8.77 31.59 -5.10
N ALA A 326 9.43 32.55 -4.44
CA ALA A 326 10.54 33.31 -5.01
C ALA A 326 11.89 32.57 -4.96
N GLU A 327 12.07 31.65 -3.97
CA GLU A 327 13.21 30.75 -3.87
C GLU A 327 13.03 29.49 -4.72
N GLU A 328 11.79 28.95 -4.87
CA GLU A 328 11.48 27.89 -5.86
C GLU A 328 11.78 28.36 -7.29
N ILE A 329 11.58 29.66 -7.58
CA ILE A 329 11.97 30.24 -8.87
C ILE A 329 13.52 30.40 -8.95
N ARG A 330 14.25 30.36 -7.83
CA ARG A 330 15.71 30.57 -7.76
C ARG A 330 16.53 29.30 -7.47
N GLN A 331 15.93 28.27 -6.89
CA GLN A 331 16.58 26.96 -6.84
C GLN A 331 16.51 26.34 -8.23
N PRO A 332 17.63 25.81 -8.76
CA PRO A 332 17.55 25.03 -9.98
C PRO A 332 16.60 23.85 -9.66
N GLU A 333 15.39 23.93 -10.24
CA GLU A 333 14.47 22.80 -10.27
C GLU A 333 15.29 21.55 -10.46
N ASN A 334 14.96 20.49 -9.72
CA ASN A 334 15.58 19.20 -9.99
C ASN A 334 15.13 18.74 -11.37
N VAL A 335 15.77 19.32 -12.39
CA VAL A 335 15.48 19.16 -13.82
C VAL A 335 15.44 17.67 -14.20
N ASN A 336 16.08 16.82 -13.39
CA ASN A 336 16.05 15.38 -13.59
C ASN A 336 14.64 14.77 -13.40
N SER A 337 13.76 15.36 -12.59
CA SER A 337 12.36 14.90 -12.47
C SER A 337 11.52 15.29 -13.69
N LEU A 338 11.85 16.41 -14.34
CA LEU A 338 11.21 16.87 -15.58
C LEU A 338 11.68 16.09 -16.82
N LEU A 339 12.81 15.38 -16.71
CA LEU A 339 13.33 14.53 -17.79
C LEU A 339 12.69 13.16 -17.82
N GLN A 340 11.95 12.76 -16.78
CA GLN A 340 11.22 11.51 -16.78
C GLN A 340 9.98 11.63 -17.66
N VAL A 341 9.97 10.88 -18.76
CA VAL A 341 8.84 10.79 -19.66
C VAL A 341 7.98 9.62 -19.20
N ASP A 342 6.72 9.89 -18.86
CA ASP A 342 5.78 8.83 -18.51
C ASP A 342 5.51 7.93 -19.73
N PRO A 343 5.46 6.59 -19.58
CA PRO A 343 5.25 5.68 -20.68
C PRO A 343 3.91 5.88 -21.39
N ILE A 344 2.84 6.13 -20.63
CA ILE A 344 1.49 6.40 -21.11
C ILE A 344 0.87 7.48 -20.25
N GLU A 345 0.33 8.51 -20.86
CA GLU A 345 -0.41 9.59 -20.20
C GLU A 345 -1.78 9.77 -20.88
N LEU A 346 -2.82 9.95 -20.06
CA LEU A 346 -4.13 10.38 -20.47
C LEU A 346 -4.39 11.76 -19.87
N GLU A 347 -4.35 12.78 -20.69
CA GLU A 347 -4.69 14.16 -20.28
C GLU A 347 -6.10 14.50 -20.71
N PHE A 348 -6.84 15.20 -19.86
CA PHE A 348 -8.23 15.55 -20.13
C PHE A 348 -8.60 16.94 -19.62
N GLY A 349 -9.56 17.56 -20.31
CA GLY A 349 -10.13 18.85 -19.94
C GLY A 349 -11.01 18.77 -18.70
N TYR A 350 -11.32 19.92 -18.11
CA TYR A 350 -12.00 20.02 -16.81
C TYR A 350 -13.41 19.39 -16.79
N GLY A 351 -14.10 19.29 -17.91
CA GLY A 351 -15.42 18.65 -18.02
C GLY A 351 -15.41 17.14 -17.84
N ILE A 352 -14.24 16.51 -17.98
CA ILE A 352 -14.06 15.04 -17.85
C ILE A 352 -13.65 14.66 -16.43
N ILE A 353 -13.18 15.61 -15.60
CA ILE A 353 -12.72 15.35 -14.22
C ILE A 353 -13.71 14.50 -13.40
N PRO A 354 -15.05 14.73 -13.45
CA PRO A 354 -15.99 13.92 -12.70
C PRO A 354 -15.93 12.41 -13.02
N LEU A 355 -15.50 12.01 -14.23
CA LEU A 355 -15.33 10.60 -14.60
C LEU A 355 -14.11 9.95 -13.92
N ALA A 356 -13.11 10.74 -13.52
CA ALA A 356 -11.91 10.27 -12.84
C ALA A 356 -11.97 10.43 -11.30
N ASP A 357 -12.91 11.24 -10.79
CA ASP A 357 -13.06 11.53 -9.36
C ASP A 357 -13.99 10.51 -8.69
N VAL A 358 -13.42 9.62 -7.91
CA VAL A 358 -14.13 8.58 -7.13
C VAL A 358 -15.17 9.21 -6.18
N SER A 359 -14.91 10.42 -5.64
CA SER A 359 -15.84 11.11 -4.74
C SER A 359 -17.14 11.56 -5.44
N GLN A 360 -17.09 11.71 -6.75
CA GLN A 360 -18.24 12.06 -7.62
C GLN A 360 -18.84 10.85 -8.34
N GLY A 361 -18.38 9.63 -8.01
CA GLY A 361 -18.86 8.38 -8.61
C GLY A 361 -18.17 8.00 -9.92
N GLY A 362 -17.04 8.63 -10.24
CA GLY A 362 -16.23 8.30 -11.41
C GLY A 362 -15.54 6.93 -11.27
N ASP A 363 -15.55 6.12 -12.32
CA ASP A 363 -15.00 4.76 -12.37
C ASP A 363 -13.85 4.61 -13.39
N LEU A 364 -13.39 5.70 -13.99
CA LEU A 364 -12.34 5.66 -15.02
C LEU A 364 -11.02 5.05 -14.49
N LEU A 365 -10.65 5.32 -13.23
CA LEU A 365 -9.47 4.74 -12.59
C LEU A 365 -9.57 3.21 -12.49
N ASP A 366 -10.72 2.69 -12.08
CA ASP A 366 -10.94 1.25 -11.98
C ASP A 366 -10.89 0.58 -13.36
N ARG A 367 -11.42 1.24 -14.39
CA ARG A 367 -11.33 0.76 -15.77
C ARG A 367 -9.90 0.71 -16.28
N VAL A 368 -9.08 1.70 -15.97
CA VAL A 368 -7.64 1.70 -16.31
C VAL A 368 -6.93 0.50 -15.68
N VAL A 369 -7.23 0.16 -14.43
CA VAL A 369 -6.69 -1.04 -13.77
C VAL A 369 -7.15 -2.32 -14.48
N MET A 370 -8.44 -2.40 -14.86
CA MET A 370 -8.97 -3.54 -15.60
C MET A 370 -8.32 -3.70 -16.98
N ILE A 371 -8.08 -2.61 -17.71
CA ILE A 371 -7.36 -2.64 -19.01
C ILE A 371 -5.99 -3.26 -18.85
N ARG A 372 -5.19 -2.82 -17.87
CA ARG A 372 -3.85 -3.37 -17.63
C ARG A 372 -3.90 -4.88 -17.36
N ARG A 373 -4.85 -5.32 -16.53
CA ARG A 373 -5.06 -6.74 -16.23
C ARG A 373 -5.47 -7.54 -17.46
N GLN A 374 -6.38 -7.01 -18.26
CA GLN A 374 -6.84 -7.65 -19.50
C GLN A 374 -5.69 -7.81 -20.49
N MET A 375 -4.88 -6.75 -20.70
CA MET A 375 -3.71 -6.80 -21.59
C MET A 375 -2.68 -7.83 -21.12
N ALA A 376 -2.43 -7.92 -19.82
CA ALA A 376 -1.52 -8.92 -19.26
C ALA A 376 -2.01 -10.35 -19.52
N LEU A 377 -3.30 -10.61 -19.40
CA LEU A 377 -3.90 -11.92 -19.68
C LEU A 377 -3.96 -12.25 -21.18
N GLU A 378 -4.20 -11.25 -22.02
CA GLU A 378 -4.33 -11.42 -23.47
C GLU A 378 -2.96 -11.52 -24.15
N LEU A 379 -2.07 -10.57 -23.88
CA LEU A 379 -0.79 -10.44 -24.58
C LEU A 379 0.41 -11.02 -23.82
N GLY A 380 0.28 -11.24 -22.50
CA GLY A 380 1.35 -11.80 -21.68
C GLY A 380 2.43 -10.80 -21.27
N THR A 381 2.14 -9.50 -21.34
CA THR A 381 3.05 -8.43 -20.92
C THR A 381 2.37 -7.48 -19.95
N VAL A 382 3.15 -6.88 -19.05
CA VAL A 382 2.64 -5.89 -18.10
C VAL A 382 2.65 -4.52 -18.74
N VAL A 383 1.46 -3.92 -18.88
CA VAL A 383 1.34 -2.53 -19.34
C VAL A 383 1.88 -1.60 -18.27
N PRO A 384 2.75 -0.62 -18.61
CA PRO A 384 3.24 0.37 -17.66
C PRO A 384 2.11 1.15 -16.97
N ILE A 385 2.47 1.90 -15.93
CA ILE A 385 1.52 2.78 -15.23
C ILE A 385 1.01 3.83 -16.23
N ILE A 386 -0.32 4.00 -16.26
CA ILE A 386 -0.99 5.02 -17.06
C ILE A 386 -1.23 6.21 -16.15
N ARG A 387 -0.62 7.34 -16.47
CA ARG A 387 -0.80 8.59 -15.72
C ARG A 387 -2.04 9.31 -16.21
N LEU A 388 -2.91 9.66 -15.28
CA LEU A 388 -4.08 10.49 -15.51
C LEU A 388 -3.75 11.90 -15.05
N ARG A 389 -3.92 12.91 -15.92
CA ARG A 389 -3.64 14.31 -15.62
C ARG A 389 -4.74 15.22 -16.15
N ASP A 390 -5.12 16.22 -15.37
CA ASP A 390 -5.92 17.32 -15.86
C ASP A 390 -5.04 18.30 -16.67
N ASN A 391 -5.60 18.82 -17.75
CA ASN A 391 -4.91 19.80 -18.60
C ASN A 391 -5.85 20.96 -18.93
N ILE A 392 -5.59 22.12 -18.33
CA ILE A 392 -6.37 23.35 -18.50
C ILE A 392 -6.30 23.92 -19.93
N GLN A 393 -5.31 23.51 -20.72
CA GLN A 393 -5.13 23.96 -22.10
C GLN A 393 -6.08 23.24 -23.08
N LEU A 394 -6.64 22.10 -22.69
CA LEU A 394 -7.59 21.34 -23.49
C LEU A 394 -8.99 21.93 -23.41
N ASN A 395 -9.80 21.70 -24.46
CA ASN A 395 -11.22 21.97 -24.38
C ASN A 395 -11.87 21.15 -23.25
N PRO A 396 -12.96 21.66 -22.64
CA PRO A 396 -13.57 21.00 -21.47
C PRO A 396 -13.83 19.51 -21.63
N ASN A 397 -14.28 19.09 -22.81
CA ASN A 397 -14.72 17.75 -23.13
C ASN A 397 -13.68 16.93 -23.93
N GLN A 398 -12.51 17.50 -24.16
CA GLN A 398 -11.43 16.90 -24.93
C GLN A 398 -10.51 16.10 -24.02
N TYR A 399 -10.02 14.97 -24.52
CA TYR A 399 -8.89 14.24 -23.93
C TYR A 399 -7.88 13.88 -25.00
N ILE A 400 -6.62 13.71 -24.58
CA ILE A 400 -5.52 13.27 -25.43
C ILE A 400 -4.78 12.10 -24.77
N ILE A 401 -4.29 11.20 -25.61
CA ILE A 401 -3.48 10.07 -25.17
C ILE A 401 -2.07 10.30 -25.70
N LYS A 402 -1.09 10.25 -24.78
CA LYS A 402 0.33 10.36 -25.10
C LYS A 402 1.04 9.05 -24.78
N VAL A 403 1.95 8.66 -25.66
CA VAL A 403 2.88 7.55 -25.46
C VAL A 403 4.29 8.12 -25.49
N LYS A 404 5.04 7.89 -24.41
CA LYS A 404 6.39 8.45 -24.22
C LYS A 404 6.45 9.98 -24.46
N GLY A 405 5.45 10.69 -23.96
CA GLY A 405 5.35 12.14 -24.05
C GLY A 405 4.88 12.68 -25.41
N ILE A 406 4.64 11.81 -26.40
CA ILE A 406 4.17 12.20 -27.73
C ILE A 406 2.66 11.93 -27.82
N GLN A 407 1.89 12.93 -28.23
CA GLN A 407 0.45 12.75 -28.49
C GLN A 407 0.26 11.80 -29.68
N VAL A 408 -0.44 10.69 -29.44
CA VAL A 408 -0.73 9.66 -30.45
C VAL A 408 -2.21 9.64 -30.85
N SER A 409 -3.08 10.12 -29.95
CA SER A 409 -4.52 10.19 -30.26
C SER A 409 -5.22 11.25 -29.43
N GLU A 410 -6.43 11.63 -29.85
CA GLU A 410 -7.33 12.53 -29.13
C GLU A 410 -8.78 12.10 -29.32
N GLY A 411 -9.65 12.57 -28.42
CA GLY A 411 -11.08 12.32 -28.52
C GLY A 411 -11.88 13.37 -27.77
N GLU A 412 -13.18 13.39 -27.99
CA GLU A 412 -14.13 14.27 -27.33
C GLU A 412 -15.25 13.45 -26.70
N ILE A 413 -15.61 13.80 -25.45
CA ILE A 413 -16.61 13.09 -24.63
C ILE A 413 -17.63 14.10 -24.12
N LEU A 414 -18.90 13.80 -24.26
CA LEU A 414 -19.99 14.53 -23.62
C LEU A 414 -20.41 13.79 -22.34
N PHE A 415 -20.13 14.36 -21.17
CA PHE A 415 -20.30 13.73 -19.85
C PHE A 415 -21.74 13.20 -19.61
N ASP A 416 -22.76 14.01 -19.91
CA ASP A 416 -24.18 13.67 -19.65
C ASP A 416 -24.87 12.94 -20.82
N HIS A 417 -24.11 12.39 -21.77
CA HIS A 417 -24.63 11.74 -22.96
C HIS A 417 -24.09 10.32 -23.13
N TYR A 418 -24.78 9.53 -23.90
CA TYR A 418 -24.36 8.19 -24.32
C TYR A 418 -24.06 8.19 -25.82
N MET A 419 -23.11 7.39 -26.24
CA MET A 419 -22.79 7.23 -27.66
C MET A 419 -23.56 6.05 -28.24
N ALA A 420 -24.40 6.30 -29.23
CA ALA A 420 -25.15 5.29 -29.95
C ALA A 420 -24.49 5.03 -31.33
N MET A 421 -24.13 3.80 -31.58
CA MET A 421 -23.54 3.33 -32.85
C MET A 421 -24.48 2.39 -33.58
N ASN A 422 -24.69 2.61 -34.89
CA ASN A 422 -25.48 1.71 -35.71
C ASN A 422 -24.62 0.53 -36.19
N PRO A 423 -24.94 -0.71 -35.80
CA PRO A 423 -24.16 -1.89 -36.22
C PRO A 423 -24.40 -2.29 -37.70
N GLY A 424 -25.10 -1.47 -38.47
CA GLY A 424 -25.28 -1.63 -39.92
C GLY A 424 -26.62 -2.22 -40.36
N TYR A 425 -27.51 -2.56 -39.43
CA TYR A 425 -28.82 -3.15 -39.72
C TYR A 425 -30.02 -2.37 -39.18
N VAL A 426 -29.75 -1.22 -38.54
CA VAL A 426 -30.81 -0.37 -37.95
C VAL A 426 -31.27 0.62 -39.03
N GLU A 427 -32.55 0.55 -39.41
CA GLU A 427 -33.15 1.39 -40.48
C GLU A 427 -33.71 2.74 -39.91
N GLU A 428 -34.12 2.74 -38.66
CA GLU A 428 -34.64 3.96 -38.02
C GLU A 428 -33.53 4.84 -37.45
N GLU A 429 -33.48 6.11 -37.88
CA GLU A 429 -32.50 7.07 -37.36
C GLU A 429 -32.94 7.61 -35.98
N ILE A 430 -32.02 7.64 -35.04
CA ILE A 430 -32.19 8.31 -33.77
C ILE A 430 -31.68 9.76 -33.82
N THR A 431 -32.44 10.69 -33.25
CA THR A 431 -32.02 12.09 -33.22
C THR A 431 -31.01 12.35 -32.10
N GLY A 432 -29.92 13.00 -32.42
CA GLY A 432 -28.84 13.34 -31.46
C GLY A 432 -27.77 14.18 -32.13
N ILE A 433 -26.62 14.32 -31.49
CA ILE A 433 -25.48 15.07 -32.01
C ILE A 433 -24.56 14.11 -32.78
N PRO A 434 -24.40 14.28 -34.10
CA PRO A 434 -23.55 13.38 -34.88
C PRO A 434 -22.08 13.51 -34.46
N THR A 435 -21.40 12.39 -34.39
CA THR A 435 -20.00 12.28 -33.99
C THR A 435 -19.35 11.04 -34.62
N PHE A 436 -18.08 10.80 -34.30
CA PHE A 436 -17.37 9.58 -34.64
C PHE A 436 -16.85 8.93 -33.38
N GLU A 437 -16.89 7.61 -33.32
CA GLU A 437 -16.27 6.84 -32.26
C GLU A 437 -14.72 6.94 -32.40
N PRO A 438 -14.00 7.29 -31.32
CA PRO A 438 -12.58 7.67 -31.45
C PRO A 438 -11.62 6.51 -31.74
N SER A 439 -11.98 5.25 -31.43
CA SER A 439 -11.09 4.10 -31.59
C SER A 439 -11.00 3.62 -33.06
N PHE A 440 -12.17 3.48 -33.71
CA PHE A 440 -12.31 2.89 -35.03
C PHE A 440 -12.87 3.88 -36.08
N HIS A 441 -13.12 5.12 -35.67
CA HIS A 441 -13.66 6.19 -36.53
C HIS A 441 -15.02 5.84 -37.14
N LEU A 442 -15.83 5.06 -36.42
CA LEU A 442 -17.17 4.68 -36.85
C LEU A 442 -18.15 5.82 -36.65
N PRO A 443 -19.13 6.03 -37.57
CA PRO A 443 -20.18 7.02 -37.36
C PRO A 443 -20.99 6.71 -36.12
N ALA A 444 -21.18 7.70 -35.24
CA ALA A 444 -21.90 7.57 -33.99
C ALA A 444 -22.75 8.82 -33.70
N ILE A 445 -23.63 8.74 -32.74
CA ILE A 445 -24.55 9.82 -32.37
C ILE A 445 -24.55 9.94 -30.84
N TRP A 446 -24.32 11.15 -30.30
CA TRP A 446 -24.54 11.42 -28.91
C TRP A 446 -26.03 11.55 -28.62
N ILE A 447 -26.55 10.76 -27.70
CA ILE A 447 -27.94 10.73 -27.25
C ILE A 447 -28.03 11.04 -25.76
N THR A 448 -29.16 11.55 -25.29
CA THR A 448 -29.41 11.77 -23.89
C THR A 448 -29.77 10.46 -23.18
N GLU A 449 -29.66 10.46 -21.84
CA GLU A 449 -30.00 9.29 -21.00
C GLU A 449 -31.47 8.83 -21.24
N GLY A 450 -32.42 9.76 -21.41
CA GLY A 450 -33.81 9.43 -21.69
C GLY A 450 -34.07 8.73 -23.04
N GLN A 451 -33.09 8.76 -23.98
CA GLN A 451 -33.15 8.08 -25.27
C GLN A 451 -32.46 6.73 -25.27
N ARG A 452 -31.74 6.40 -24.21
CA ARG A 452 -30.90 5.18 -24.11
C ARG A 452 -31.71 3.90 -24.36
N GLU A 453 -32.77 3.67 -23.57
CA GLU A 453 -33.60 2.47 -23.69
C GLU A 453 -34.23 2.34 -25.07
N ARG A 454 -34.64 3.48 -25.67
CA ARG A 454 -35.16 3.50 -27.03
C ARG A 454 -34.09 3.12 -28.05
N ALA A 455 -32.89 3.66 -27.96
CA ALA A 455 -31.80 3.35 -28.86
C ALA A 455 -31.42 1.85 -28.77
N GLU A 456 -31.31 1.31 -27.56
CA GLU A 456 -31.04 -0.12 -27.34
C GLU A 456 -32.17 -1.01 -27.92
N SER A 457 -33.43 -0.61 -27.75
CA SER A 457 -34.58 -1.35 -28.31
C SER A 457 -34.64 -1.31 -29.85
N MET A 458 -34.10 -0.25 -30.47
CA MET A 458 -33.99 -0.12 -31.93
C MET A 458 -32.79 -0.93 -32.49
N GLY A 459 -31.91 -1.44 -31.62
CA GLY A 459 -30.75 -2.24 -32.02
C GLY A 459 -29.43 -1.47 -32.11
N TYR A 460 -29.39 -0.21 -31.66
CA TYR A 460 -28.13 0.52 -31.54
C TYR A 460 -27.26 -0.07 -30.42
N THR A 461 -25.96 -0.05 -30.62
CA THR A 461 -25.00 -0.29 -29.54
C THR A 461 -24.79 1.03 -28.79
N VAL A 462 -25.20 1.07 -27.50
CA VAL A 462 -25.11 2.28 -26.68
C VAL A 462 -23.99 2.12 -25.66
N VAL A 463 -23.07 3.10 -25.60
CA VAL A 463 -21.87 3.06 -24.78
C VAL A 463 -21.79 4.32 -23.91
N ASP A 464 -21.43 4.15 -22.64
CA ASP A 464 -21.20 5.23 -21.69
C ASP A 464 -19.83 5.92 -21.93
N PRO A 465 -19.68 7.20 -21.55
CA PRO A 465 -18.46 7.97 -21.76
C PRO A 465 -17.18 7.33 -21.21
N PRO A 466 -17.14 6.79 -19.97
CA PRO A 466 -15.94 6.13 -19.46
C PRO A 466 -15.53 4.88 -20.30
N SER A 467 -16.51 4.14 -20.82
CA SER A 467 -16.25 2.97 -21.68
C SER A 467 -15.63 3.35 -23.02
N ILE A 468 -16.02 4.51 -23.56
CA ILE A 468 -15.44 5.02 -24.82
C ILE A 468 -13.94 5.32 -24.61
N ILE A 469 -13.63 6.07 -23.54
CA ILE A 469 -12.22 6.37 -23.20
C ILE A 469 -11.44 5.07 -22.97
N ALA A 470 -12.01 4.13 -22.21
CA ALA A 470 -11.39 2.85 -21.90
C ALA A 470 -11.12 2.02 -23.17
N THR A 471 -12.07 1.97 -24.12
CA THR A 471 -11.91 1.26 -25.39
C THR A 471 -10.83 1.92 -26.24
N HIS A 472 -10.84 3.25 -26.35
CA HIS A 472 -9.84 4.00 -27.10
C HIS A 472 -8.44 3.83 -26.51
N LEU A 473 -8.31 3.94 -25.19
CA LEU A 473 -7.05 3.71 -24.49
C LEU A 473 -6.54 2.27 -24.69
N THR A 474 -7.44 1.29 -24.66
CA THR A 474 -7.10 -0.13 -24.90
C THR A 474 -6.52 -0.34 -26.31
N GLU A 475 -7.14 0.28 -27.31
CA GLU A 475 -6.70 0.15 -28.69
C GLU A 475 -5.35 0.84 -28.93
N ILE A 476 -5.15 2.04 -28.39
CA ILE A 476 -3.87 2.75 -28.43
C ILE A 476 -2.76 1.96 -27.74
N ILE A 477 -3.04 1.38 -26.56
CA ILE A 477 -2.07 0.51 -25.88
C ILE A 477 -1.72 -0.70 -26.73
N ARG A 478 -2.69 -1.34 -27.36
CA ARG A 478 -2.46 -2.50 -28.23
C ARG A 478 -1.58 -2.16 -29.41
N GLN A 479 -1.78 -1.01 -30.04
CA GLN A 479 -0.99 -0.54 -31.17
C GLN A 479 0.47 -0.21 -30.77
N HIS A 480 0.67 0.29 -29.55
CA HIS A 480 1.99 0.72 -29.07
C HIS A 480 2.65 -0.27 -28.11
N ILE A 481 2.04 -1.42 -27.84
CA ILE A 481 2.52 -2.38 -26.82
C ILE A 481 3.95 -2.88 -27.08
N ALA A 482 4.33 -3.03 -28.35
CA ALA A 482 5.67 -3.46 -28.72
C ALA A 482 6.75 -2.45 -28.30
N GLU A 483 6.48 -1.15 -28.44
CA GLU A 483 7.43 -0.12 -28.02
C GLU A 483 7.41 0.16 -26.51
N LEU A 484 6.31 -0.17 -25.85
CA LEU A 484 6.17 -0.05 -24.40
C LEU A 484 6.93 -1.14 -23.64
N LEU A 485 7.22 -2.28 -24.28
CA LEU A 485 7.99 -3.38 -23.67
C LEU A 485 9.45 -2.97 -23.52
N THR A 486 9.89 -2.70 -22.30
CA THR A 486 11.27 -2.31 -21.98
C THR A 486 12.18 -3.50 -21.74
N ARG A 487 13.51 -3.27 -21.73
CA ARG A 487 14.48 -4.31 -21.33
C ARG A 487 14.30 -4.78 -19.90
N GLN A 488 13.88 -3.87 -19.01
CA GLN A 488 13.64 -4.18 -17.60
C GLN A 488 12.44 -5.14 -17.47
N ASP A 489 11.36 -4.91 -18.24
CA ASP A 489 10.19 -5.79 -18.23
C ASP A 489 10.57 -7.19 -18.69
N VAL A 490 11.35 -7.29 -19.79
CA VAL A 490 11.84 -8.57 -20.28
C VAL A 490 12.74 -9.27 -19.26
N GLN A 491 13.64 -8.51 -18.60
CA GLN A 491 14.48 -9.07 -17.54
C GLN A 491 13.62 -9.62 -16.39
N SER A 492 12.56 -8.92 -16.00
CA SER A 492 11.63 -9.36 -14.96
C SER A 492 10.87 -10.64 -15.37
N LEU A 493 10.37 -10.69 -16.60
CA LEU A 493 9.71 -11.89 -17.14
C LEU A 493 10.67 -13.11 -17.16
N VAL A 494 11.92 -12.91 -17.58
CA VAL A 494 12.96 -13.96 -17.60
C VAL A 494 13.33 -14.39 -16.18
N ASN A 495 13.44 -13.46 -15.23
CA ASN A 495 13.74 -13.78 -13.84
C ASN A 495 12.63 -14.62 -13.20
N ASN A 496 11.37 -14.29 -13.44
CA ASN A 496 10.23 -15.09 -12.95
C ASN A 496 10.27 -16.52 -13.51
N LEU A 497 10.62 -16.68 -14.80
CA LEU A 497 10.75 -18.00 -15.40
C LEU A 497 12.00 -18.75 -14.90
N LYS A 498 13.06 -18.04 -14.52
CA LYS A 498 14.28 -18.64 -13.98
C LYS A 498 14.03 -19.37 -12.65
N GLU A 499 13.07 -18.96 -11.85
CA GLU A 499 12.71 -19.64 -10.60
C GLU A 499 12.20 -21.06 -10.84
N THR A 500 11.48 -21.28 -11.94
CA THR A 500 10.92 -22.60 -12.30
C THR A 500 11.79 -23.37 -13.28
N ASN A 501 12.47 -22.69 -14.21
CA ASN A 501 13.25 -23.27 -15.30
C ASN A 501 14.68 -22.71 -15.37
N PRO A 502 15.52 -22.87 -14.31
CA PRO A 502 16.85 -22.26 -14.24
C PRO A 502 17.81 -22.73 -15.36
N SER A 503 17.76 -24.01 -15.73
CA SER A 503 18.65 -24.59 -16.73
C SER A 503 18.50 -23.95 -18.11
N LEU A 504 17.26 -23.71 -18.55
CA LEU A 504 16.95 -23.06 -19.83
C LEU A 504 17.51 -21.63 -19.86
N ILE A 505 17.26 -20.87 -18.79
CA ILE A 505 17.70 -19.47 -18.76
C ILE A 505 19.22 -19.37 -18.71
N GLU A 506 19.92 -20.23 -17.97
CA GLU A 506 21.39 -20.23 -17.91
C GLU A 506 22.06 -20.69 -19.20
N GLU A 507 21.38 -21.49 -20.01
CA GLU A 507 21.82 -21.88 -21.34
C GLU A 507 21.63 -20.75 -22.35
N LEU A 508 20.46 -20.10 -22.35
CA LEU A 508 20.09 -19.09 -23.33
C LEU A 508 20.75 -17.73 -23.03
N ILE A 509 20.63 -17.23 -21.81
CA ILE A 509 21.03 -15.87 -21.42
C ILE A 509 22.12 -15.89 -20.36
N PRO A 510 23.27 -15.24 -20.56
CA PRO A 510 23.67 -14.44 -21.76
C PRO A 510 24.45 -15.23 -22.81
N LYS A 511 24.53 -16.57 -22.72
CA LYS A 511 25.46 -17.37 -23.53
C LYS A 511 25.16 -17.36 -25.02
N LEU A 512 23.89 -17.55 -25.36
CA LEU A 512 23.44 -17.62 -26.77
C LEU A 512 22.87 -16.26 -27.22
N LEU A 513 21.99 -15.64 -26.43
CA LEU A 513 21.35 -14.36 -26.73
C LEU A 513 21.46 -13.40 -25.54
N GLY A 514 21.54 -12.11 -25.81
CA GLY A 514 21.39 -11.06 -24.83
C GLY A 514 19.91 -10.70 -24.62
N ILE A 515 19.59 -10.05 -23.47
CA ILE A 515 18.23 -9.57 -23.17
C ILE A 515 17.68 -8.67 -24.27
N GLY A 516 18.53 -7.86 -24.94
CA GLY A 516 18.10 -7.00 -26.03
C GLY A 516 17.67 -7.76 -27.30
N GLU A 517 18.25 -8.93 -27.58
CA GLU A 517 17.88 -9.79 -28.69
C GLU A 517 16.55 -10.49 -28.38
N VAL A 518 16.39 -11.00 -27.15
CA VAL A 518 15.11 -11.56 -26.68
C VAL A 518 14.02 -10.49 -26.72
N GLN A 519 14.29 -9.27 -26.24
CA GLN A 519 13.33 -8.15 -26.31
C GLN A 519 12.85 -7.91 -27.74
N LYS A 520 13.76 -7.88 -28.72
CA LYS A 520 13.38 -7.68 -30.14
C LYS A 520 12.44 -8.75 -30.64
N VAL A 521 12.69 -10.02 -30.34
CA VAL A 521 11.80 -11.12 -30.73
C VAL A 521 10.42 -10.94 -30.11
N LEU A 522 10.35 -10.65 -28.80
CA LEU A 522 9.09 -10.41 -28.10
C LEU A 522 8.35 -9.18 -28.65
N GLN A 523 9.07 -8.11 -28.98
CA GLN A 523 8.50 -6.92 -29.61
C GLN A 523 7.94 -7.21 -31.02
N ASN A 524 8.62 -8.04 -31.80
CA ASN A 524 8.13 -8.46 -33.11
C ASN A 524 6.82 -9.26 -33.00
N LEU A 525 6.73 -10.17 -32.05
CA LEU A 525 5.50 -10.92 -31.78
C LEU A 525 4.34 -10.01 -31.37
N LEU A 526 4.60 -9.10 -30.42
CA LEU A 526 3.59 -8.14 -29.94
C LEU A 526 3.13 -7.17 -31.03
N ARG A 527 4.03 -6.72 -31.93
CA ARG A 527 3.70 -5.84 -33.03
C ARG A 527 2.68 -6.49 -33.99
N GLU A 528 2.75 -7.81 -34.15
CA GLU A 528 1.79 -8.59 -34.94
C GLU A 528 0.63 -9.12 -34.05
N GLY A 529 0.49 -8.62 -32.82
CA GLY A 529 -0.58 -9.00 -31.91
C GLY A 529 -0.51 -10.43 -31.38
N ILE A 530 0.65 -11.09 -31.46
CA ILE A 530 0.81 -12.46 -30.94
C ILE A 530 1.18 -12.38 -29.47
N SER A 531 0.46 -13.16 -28.66
CA SER A 531 0.69 -13.24 -27.22
C SER A 531 2.06 -13.84 -26.89
N ILE A 532 2.77 -13.19 -25.96
CA ILE A 532 4.02 -13.69 -25.40
C ILE A 532 3.83 -14.43 -24.07
N ARG A 533 2.59 -14.76 -23.73
CA ARG A 533 2.23 -15.38 -22.44
C ARG A 533 2.88 -16.76 -22.25
N ASP A 534 3.02 -17.52 -23.32
CA ASP A 534 3.77 -18.80 -23.32
C ASP A 534 5.27 -18.53 -23.50
N LEU A 535 5.84 -17.81 -22.53
CA LEU A 535 7.24 -17.42 -22.54
C LEU A 535 8.18 -18.64 -22.52
N LEU A 536 7.76 -19.74 -21.89
CA LEU A 536 8.54 -20.98 -21.83
C LEU A 536 8.81 -21.52 -23.24
N SER A 537 7.75 -21.78 -24.03
CA SER A 537 7.89 -22.29 -25.40
C SER A 537 8.66 -21.32 -26.30
N ILE A 538 8.50 -20.01 -26.08
CA ILE A 538 9.26 -18.98 -26.80
C ILE A 538 10.75 -19.11 -26.51
N LEU A 539 11.16 -19.17 -25.22
CA LEU A 539 12.57 -19.22 -24.86
C LEU A 539 13.21 -20.57 -25.18
N GLU A 540 12.48 -21.70 -25.09
CA GLU A 540 12.95 -23.01 -25.56
C GLU A 540 13.27 -22.97 -27.05
N THR A 541 12.34 -22.44 -27.86
CA THR A 541 12.58 -22.27 -29.31
C THR A 541 13.77 -21.36 -29.57
N LEU A 542 13.92 -20.28 -28.84
CA LEU A 542 15.10 -19.41 -28.97
C LEU A 542 16.39 -20.13 -28.60
N ALA A 543 16.42 -20.97 -27.58
CA ALA A 543 17.58 -21.75 -27.21
C ALA A 543 17.98 -22.74 -28.31
N ASP A 544 17.01 -23.43 -28.90
CA ASP A 544 17.24 -24.40 -29.98
C ASP A 544 17.84 -23.74 -31.22
N TYR A 545 17.32 -22.59 -31.63
CA TYR A 545 17.69 -21.97 -32.93
C TYR A 545 18.77 -20.89 -32.83
N ALA A 546 19.01 -20.31 -31.62
CA ALA A 546 20.06 -19.31 -31.42
C ALA A 546 21.47 -19.85 -31.63
N VAL A 547 21.66 -21.17 -31.60
CA VAL A 547 22.92 -21.86 -32.01
C VAL A 547 23.20 -21.67 -33.46
N THR A 548 22.16 -21.59 -34.29
CA THR A 548 22.26 -21.53 -35.79
C THR A 548 22.27 -20.09 -36.29
N THR A 549 21.45 -19.22 -35.71
CA THR A 549 21.33 -17.81 -36.14
C THR A 549 21.04 -16.89 -34.95
N ARG A 550 21.57 -15.65 -35.01
CA ARG A 550 21.25 -14.57 -34.08
C ARG A 550 20.36 -13.50 -34.69
N ASP A 551 19.95 -13.70 -35.93
CA ASP A 551 19.01 -12.77 -36.58
C ASP A 551 17.65 -12.85 -35.87
N THR A 552 17.27 -11.76 -35.24
CA THR A 552 16.04 -11.68 -34.39
C THR A 552 14.77 -11.83 -35.21
N ASP A 553 14.81 -11.49 -36.50
CA ASP A 553 13.66 -11.61 -37.39
C ASP A 553 13.44 -13.08 -37.78
N ILE A 554 14.53 -13.78 -38.12
CA ILE A 554 14.49 -15.22 -38.42
C ILE A 554 14.10 -16.02 -37.17
N LEU A 555 14.65 -15.64 -36.00
CA LEU A 555 14.28 -16.26 -34.74
C LEU A 555 12.78 -16.05 -34.41
N THR A 556 12.23 -14.87 -34.73
CA THR A 556 10.80 -14.60 -34.62
C THR A 556 9.96 -15.56 -35.46
N GLU A 557 10.37 -15.87 -36.67
CA GLU A 557 9.65 -16.83 -37.53
C GLU A 557 9.66 -18.25 -36.94
N TYR A 558 10.78 -18.70 -36.37
CA TYR A 558 10.84 -20.00 -35.71
C TYR A 558 9.94 -20.04 -34.45
N VAL A 559 9.93 -18.97 -33.68
CA VAL A 559 9.04 -18.86 -32.53
C VAL A 559 7.57 -18.83 -32.93
N ARG A 560 7.22 -18.16 -34.03
CA ARG A 560 5.85 -18.17 -34.55
C ARG A 560 5.41 -19.58 -34.96
N GLN A 561 6.30 -20.37 -35.57
CA GLN A 561 6.01 -21.77 -35.91
C GLN A 561 5.78 -22.64 -34.67
N SER A 562 6.51 -22.43 -33.57
CA SER A 562 6.28 -23.14 -32.30
C SER A 562 4.95 -22.74 -31.68
N LEU A 563 4.51 -21.48 -31.85
CA LEU A 563 3.26 -20.94 -31.35
C LEU A 563 2.05 -21.20 -32.29
N LYS A 564 2.16 -22.12 -33.29
CA LYS A 564 1.12 -22.39 -34.26
C LYS A 564 -0.27 -22.62 -33.67
N ARG A 565 -0.36 -23.29 -32.52
CA ARG A 565 -1.62 -23.55 -31.83
C ARG A 565 -2.28 -22.26 -31.37
N ALA A 566 -1.51 -21.35 -30.74
CA ALA A 566 -1.99 -20.07 -30.29
C ALA A 566 -2.41 -19.17 -31.46
N ILE A 567 -1.62 -19.15 -32.56
CA ILE A 567 -1.92 -18.38 -33.77
C ILE A 567 -3.18 -18.93 -34.41
N SER A 568 -3.28 -20.25 -34.58
CA SER A 568 -4.46 -20.89 -35.18
C SER A 568 -5.72 -20.63 -34.36
N SER A 569 -5.66 -20.78 -33.04
CA SER A 569 -6.80 -20.51 -32.18
C SER A 569 -7.28 -19.05 -32.24
N LYS A 570 -6.37 -18.11 -32.49
CA LYS A 570 -6.69 -16.68 -32.57
C LYS A 570 -7.38 -16.30 -33.86
N TYR A 571 -6.87 -16.79 -35.00
CA TYR A 571 -7.29 -16.31 -36.30
C TYR A 571 -8.22 -17.29 -37.04
N PHE A 572 -8.29 -18.53 -36.61
CA PHE A 572 -9.06 -19.60 -37.27
C PHE A 572 -9.98 -20.28 -36.25
N PRO A 573 -11.21 -19.79 -36.05
CA PRO A 573 -12.14 -20.38 -35.08
C PRO A 573 -12.44 -21.84 -35.39
N ALA A 574 -12.46 -22.67 -34.35
CA ALA A 574 -12.72 -24.11 -34.49
C ALA A 574 -14.14 -24.38 -35.03
N GLY A 575 -14.27 -25.22 -36.04
CA GLY A 575 -15.56 -25.60 -36.61
C GLY A 575 -16.11 -24.63 -37.68
N GLU A 576 -15.35 -23.58 -38.01
CA GLU A 576 -15.71 -22.67 -39.11
C GLU A 576 -14.68 -22.74 -40.23
N THR A 577 -15.15 -22.72 -41.46
CA THR A 577 -14.28 -22.58 -42.65
C THR A 577 -13.85 -21.11 -42.77
N THR A 578 -12.56 -20.84 -42.60
CA THR A 578 -12.04 -19.47 -42.66
C THR A 578 -11.70 -19.10 -44.12
N SER A 579 -12.26 -17.95 -44.56
CA SER A 579 -11.95 -17.37 -45.85
C SER A 579 -10.58 -16.67 -45.81
N VAL A 580 -9.71 -17.03 -46.75
CA VAL A 580 -8.33 -16.50 -46.83
C VAL A 580 -7.96 -16.15 -48.30
N VAL A 581 -6.96 -15.31 -48.42
CA VAL A 581 -6.35 -14.99 -49.71
C VAL A 581 -4.94 -15.61 -49.74
N THR A 582 -4.51 -16.09 -50.91
CA THR A 582 -3.17 -16.65 -51.08
C THR A 582 -2.29 -15.69 -51.89
N LEU A 583 -0.97 -15.81 -51.72
CA LEU A 583 0.00 -15.06 -52.56
C LEU A 583 0.42 -15.89 -53.74
N ASP A 584 0.48 -15.26 -54.95
CA ASP A 584 0.95 -15.94 -56.16
C ASP A 584 2.42 -16.40 -55.97
N PRO A 585 2.74 -17.67 -56.25
CA PRO A 585 4.12 -18.19 -56.18
C PRO A 585 5.15 -17.37 -56.97
N LYS A 586 4.74 -16.69 -58.05
CA LYS A 586 5.62 -15.81 -58.82
C LYS A 586 6.03 -14.57 -58.02
N ILE A 587 5.10 -14.00 -57.26
CA ILE A 587 5.36 -12.84 -56.39
C ILE A 587 6.26 -13.30 -55.24
N GLU A 588 6.03 -14.49 -54.67
CA GLU A 588 6.90 -15.05 -53.66
C GLU A 588 8.34 -15.19 -54.12
N GLN A 589 8.55 -15.74 -55.34
CA GLN A 589 9.88 -15.87 -55.94
C GLN A 589 10.52 -14.50 -56.23
N GLU A 590 9.74 -13.53 -56.70
CA GLU A 590 10.21 -12.17 -56.94
C GLU A 590 10.67 -11.48 -55.63
N ILE A 591 9.86 -11.56 -54.59
CA ILE A 591 10.21 -11.02 -53.27
C ILE A 591 11.53 -11.65 -52.79
N MET A 592 11.66 -12.96 -52.83
CA MET A 592 12.88 -13.67 -52.42
C MET A 592 14.10 -13.27 -53.24
N GLY A 593 13.93 -13.06 -54.58
CA GLY A 593 15.00 -12.60 -55.45
C GLY A 593 15.46 -11.16 -55.18
N CYS A 594 14.61 -10.35 -54.55
CA CYS A 594 14.88 -8.97 -54.17
C CYS A 594 15.42 -8.81 -52.75
N VAL A 595 15.52 -9.86 -51.93
CA VAL A 595 16.09 -9.82 -50.58
C VAL A 595 17.61 -9.69 -50.69
N LYS A 596 18.14 -8.62 -50.04
CA LYS A 596 19.59 -8.40 -49.92
C LYS A 596 20.01 -8.56 -48.46
N GLN A 597 21.03 -9.39 -48.26
CA GLN A 597 21.64 -9.54 -46.93
C GLN A 597 22.73 -8.49 -46.73
N THR A 598 22.74 -7.91 -45.51
CA THR A 598 23.78 -7.00 -45.05
C THR A 598 24.30 -7.50 -43.70
N GLU A 599 25.39 -6.88 -43.19
CA GLU A 599 25.94 -7.20 -41.87
C GLU A 599 24.95 -6.90 -40.72
N THR A 600 23.98 -6.02 -40.94
CA THR A 600 22.98 -5.59 -39.96
C THR A 600 21.60 -6.26 -40.13
N GLY A 601 21.41 -7.18 -41.04
CA GLY A 601 20.17 -7.89 -41.33
C GLY A 601 19.79 -7.92 -42.81
N ALA A 602 18.67 -8.56 -43.15
CA ALA A 602 18.15 -8.65 -44.48
C ALA A 602 17.11 -7.56 -44.75
N TYR A 603 17.15 -6.94 -45.92
CA TYR A 603 16.15 -5.98 -46.36
C TYR A 603 15.64 -6.27 -47.80
N LEU A 604 14.40 -5.88 -48.06
CA LEU A 604 13.76 -6.03 -49.38
C LEU A 604 14.09 -4.84 -50.27
N ASN A 605 14.69 -5.08 -51.42
CA ASN A 605 15.01 -4.07 -52.44
C ASN A 605 14.14 -4.26 -53.65
N LEU A 606 12.84 -4.00 -53.54
CA LEU A 606 11.85 -4.12 -54.61
C LEU A 606 11.70 -2.77 -55.35
N ASP A 607 11.47 -2.84 -56.65
CA ASP A 607 11.17 -1.64 -57.45
C ASP A 607 9.90 -0.95 -56.95
N PRO A 608 9.89 0.40 -56.79
CA PRO A 608 8.73 1.11 -56.26
C PRO A 608 7.45 0.95 -57.07
N ASN A 609 7.55 0.85 -58.40
CA ASN A 609 6.37 0.63 -59.25
C ASN A 609 5.81 -0.80 -59.05
N ARG A 610 6.69 -1.76 -58.88
CA ARG A 610 6.32 -3.14 -58.61
C ARG A 610 5.69 -3.28 -57.24
N SER A 611 6.27 -2.63 -56.19
CA SER A 611 5.70 -2.55 -54.87
C SER A 611 4.27 -1.98 -54.90
N LYS A 612 4.07 -0.87 -55.65
CA LYS A 612 2.74 -0.26 -55.80
C LYS A 612 1.75 -1.18 -56.52
N ALA A 613 2.19 -1.95 -57.52
CA ALA A 613 1.32 -2.91 -58.20
C ALA A 613 0.86 -4.04 -57.26
N ILE A 614 1.79 -4.58 -56.48
CA ILE A 614 1.49 -5.59 -55.44
C ILE A 614 0.51 -5.01 -54.40
N MET A 615 0.75 -3.79 -53.88
CA MET A 615 -0.13 -3.16 -52.92
C MET A 615 -1.54 -2.91 -53.47
N THR A 616 -1.66 -2.51 -54.72
CA THR A 616 -2.97 -2.34 -55.39
C THR A 616 -3.72 -3.67 -55.46
N SER A 617 -3.03 -4.76 -55.74
CA SER A 617 -3.62 -6.11 -55.78
C SER A 617 -4.03 -6.57 -54.39
N VAL A 618 -3.17 -6.37 -53.38
CA VAL A 618 -3.49 -6.64 -51.96
C VAL A 618 -4.76 -5.90 -51.54
N GLY A 619 -4.85 -4.59 -51.85
CA GLY A 619 -6.03 -3.80 -51.50
C GLY A 619 -7.34 -4.32 -52.10
N LYS A 620 -7.31 -4.79 -53.33
CA LYS A 620 -8.50 -5.40 -53.97
C LYS A 620 -8.93 -6.68 -53.25
N GLU A 621 -7.98 -7.53 -52.92
CA GLU A 621 -8.29 -8.81 -52.25
C GLU A 621 -8.70 -8.62 -50.79
N VAL A 622 -8.09 -7.67 -50.06
CA VAL A 622 -8.50 -7.26 -48.71
C VAL A 622 -9.93 -6.74 -48.72
N GLN A 623 -10.27 -5.84 -49.64
CA GLN A 623 -11.61 -5.28 -49.75
C GLN A 623 -12.69 -6.34 -50.05
N LYS A 624 -12.33 -7.42 -50.76
CA LYS A 624 -13.25 -8.56 -50.95
C LYS A 624 -13.55 -9.27 -49.65
N LEU A 625 -12.56 -9.49 -48.79
CA LEU A 625 -12.75 -10.12 -47.49
C LEU A 625 -13.57 -9.23 -46.55
N GLU A 626 -13.27 -7.94 -46.53
CA GLU A 626 -14.02 -6.94 -45.72
C GLU A 626 -15.49 -6.85 -46.13
N ASN A 627 -15.76 -6.86 -47.46
CA ASN A 627 -17.13 -6.88 -47.98
C ASN A 627 -17.91 -8.16 -47.61
N LEU A 628 -17.19 -9.25 -47.31
CA LEU A 628 -17.76 -10.50 -46.77
C LEU A 628 -17.88 -10.49 -45.26
N GLY A 629 -17.50 -9.40 -44.59
CA GLY A 629 -17.46 -9.31 -43.13
C GLY A 629 -16.43 -10.24 -42.48
N LYS A 630 -15.35 -10.56 -43.19
CA LYS A 630 -14.29 -11.48 -42.72
C LYS A 630 -12.97 -10.74 -42.49
N ASN A 631 -12.16 -11.25 -41.59
CA ASN A 631 -10.85 -10.68 -41.30
C ASN A 631 -9.92 -10.79 -42.55
N PRO A 632 -9.10 -9.77 -42.85
CA PRO A 632 -8.17 -9.78 -43.96
C PRO A 632 -6.95 -10.67 -43.65
N ILE A 633 -7.01 -11.94 -44.04
CA ILE A 633 -5.94 -12.93 -43.80
C ILE A 633 -5.32 -13.33 -45.15
N ILE A 634 -3.99 -13.15 -45.24
CA ILE A 634 -3.20 -13.63 -46.41
C ILE A 634 -2.25 -14.74 -45.95
N ILE A 635 -2.26 -15.84 -46.71
CA ILE A 635 -1.37 -16.96 -46.47
C ILE A 635 -0.21 -16.95 -47.49
N THR A 636 1.01 -17.14 -46.98
CA THR A 636 2.23 -17.15 -47.80
C THR A 636 3.17 -18.29 -47.36
N SER A 637 4.26 -18.47 -48.12
CA SER A 637 5.34 -19.35 -47.67
C SER A 637 6.12 -18.79 -46.48
N PRO A 638 6.64 -19.65 -45.57
CA PRO A 638 7.34 -19.21 -44.35
C PRO A 638 8.52 -18.27 -44.62
N ILE A 639 9.22 -18.46 -45.72
CA ILE A 639 10.41 -17.69 -46.06
C ILE A 639 10.05 -16.26 -46.50
N VAL A 640 8.89 -16.08 -47.13
CA VAL A 640 8.43 -14.79 -47.67
C VAL A 640 7.63 -13.99 -46.68
N ARG A 641 7.01 -14.67 -45.69
CA ARG A 641 6.03 -14.09 -44.78
C ARG A 641 6.50 -12.75 -44.15
N MET A 642 7.68 -12.73 -43.54
CA MET A 642 8.15 -11.54 -42.85
C MET A 642 8.42 -10.36 -43.77
N TYR A 643 8.94 -10.63 -44.99
CA TYR A 643 9.21 -9.59 -45.97
C TYR A 643 7.90 -9.04 -46.57
N PHE A 644 6.94 -9.90 -46.79
CA PHE A 644 5.61 -9.51 -47.28
C PHE A 644 4.85 -8.72 -46.19
N LYS A 645 4.91 -9.12 -44.90
CA LYS A 645 4.32 -8.36 -43.81
C LYS A 645 4.93 -6.97 -43.71
N ARG A 646 6.25 -6.83 -43.73
CA ARG A 646 6.92 -5.52 -43.75
C ARG A 646 6.54 -4.64 -44.92
N LEU A 647 6.37 -5.24 -46.11
CA LEU A 647 5.96 -4.52 -47.31
C LEU A 647 4.54 -3.95 -47.16
N THR A 648 3.65 -4.65 -46.45
CA THR A 648 2.22 -4.32 -46.33
C THR A 648 1.88 -3.52 -45.07
N GLU A 649 2.73 -3.51 -44.04
CA GLU A 649 2.46 -2.93 -42.70
C GLU A 649 2.12 -1.43 -42.77
N ASP A 650 2.81 -0.66 -43.60
CA ASP A 650 2.59 0.78 -43.72
C ASP A 650 1.25 1.16 -44.39
N TYR A 651 0.70 0.23 -45.21
CA TYR A 651 -0.52 0.47 -46.01
C TYR A 651 -1.76 -0.19 -45.38
N TYR A 652 -1.59 -1.38 -44.81
CA TYR A 652 -2.67 -2.22 -44.26
C TYR A 652 -2.29 -2.74 -42.88
N ARG A 653 -2.54 -1.94 -41.89
CA ARG A 653 -2.16 -2.26 -40.46
C ARG A 653 -2.86 -3.53 -39.98
N ASP A 654 -4.14 -3.68 -40.30
CA ASP A 654 -4.97 -4.79 -39.82
C ASP A 654 -4.81 -6.08 -40.64
N LEU A 655 -3.95 -6.05 -41.67
CA LEU A 655 -3.68 -7.21 -42.48
C LEU A 655 -2.91 -8.29 -41.73
N ILE A 656 -3.54 -9.45 -41.60
CA ILE A 656 -2.95 -10.62 -40.95
C ILE A 656 -2.22 -11.44 -42.00
N VAL A 657 -0.90 -11.60 -41.86
CA VAL A 657 -0.06 -12.43 -42.75
C VAL A 657 0.42 -13.65 -41.97
N VAL A 658 0.02 -14.84 -42.43
CA VAL A 658 0.32 -16.13 -41.77
C VAL A 658 1.04 -17.03 -42.76
N SER A 659 1.98 -17.82 -42.28
CA SER A 659 2.62 -18.85 -43.12
C SER A 659 1.93 -20.21 -42.97
N TYR A 660 2.09 -21.08 -43.98
CA TYR A 660 1.53 -22.44 -43.95
C TYR A 660 1.98 -23.23 -42.70
N ASN A 661 3.19 -22.97 -42.17
CA ASN A 661 3.73 -23.66 -41.01
C ASN A 661 3.14 -23.20 -39.67
N GLU A 662 2.44 -22.06 -39.66
CA GLU A 662 1.79 -21.49 -38.46
C GLU A 662 0.34 -21.98 -38.32
N ILE A 663 -0.16 -22.80 -39.22
CA ILE A 663 -1.55 -23.25 -39.25
C ILE A 663 -1.61 -24.70 -38.81
N GLU A 664 -2.53 -25.01 -37.89
CA GLU A 664 -2.77 -26.40 -37.46
C GLU A 664 -3.49 -27.21 -38.55
N THR A 665 -3.24 -28.50 -38.57
CA THR A 665 -3.78 -29.44 -39.60
C THR A 665 -5.29 -29.63 -39.57
N ASN A 666 -5.94 -29.25 -38.48
CA ASN A 666 -7.39 -29.35 -38.24
C ASN A 666 -8.17 -28.09 -38.67
N VAL A 667 -7.50 -27.09 -39.24
CA VAL A 667 -8.12 -25.84 -39.69
C VAL A 667 -8.62 -26.01 -41.14
N GLU A 668 -9.89 -25.67 -41.36
CA GLU A 668 -10.50 -25.66 -42.72
C GLU A 668 -10.36 -24.25 -43.31
N LEU A 669 -9.68 -24.20 -44.47
CA LEU A 669 -9.41 -22.96 -45.18
C LEU A 669 -10.11 -22.95 -46.53
N GLN A 670 -10.73 -21.81 -46.87
CA GLN A 670 -11.28 -21.55 -48.19
C GLN A 670 -10.56 -20.37 -48.86
N SER A 671 -9.82 -20.62 -49.88
CA SER A 671 -9.25 -19.54 -50.68
C SER A 671 -10.32 -18.82 -51.51
N VAL A 672 -10.53 -17.52 -51.20
CA VAL A 672 -11.50 -16.66 -51.90
C VAL A 672 -10.83 -15.73 -52.91
N GLY A 673 -9.51 -15.71 -52.98
CA GLY A 673 -8.74 -14.88 -53.90
C GLY A 673 -7.26 -15.19 -53.88
N MET A 674 -6.55 -14.59 -54.82
CA MET A 674 -5.09 -14.67 -54.91
C MET A 674 -4.52 -13.28 -55.27
N VAL A 675 -3.54 -12.83 -54.50
CA VAL A 675 -2.79 -11.62 -54.85
C VAL A 675 -1.93 -11.92 -56.05
N THR A 676 -2.26 -11.29 -57.17
CA THR A 676 -1.54 -11.37 -58.43
C THR A 676 -1.15 -9.97 -58.89
N ALA A 677 0.07 -9.74 -59.38
CA ALA A 677 0.53 -8.42 -59.79
C ALA A 677 1.34 -8.46 -61.09
#